data_e5eef7971408b3bb196a8a3e8d1520df
#
_entry.id   e5eef7971408b3bb196a8a3e8d1520df
#
_cell.length_a   1.000
_cell.length_b   1.000
_cell.length_c   1.000
_cell.angle_alpha   90.00
_cell.angle_beta   90.00
_cell.angle_gamma   90.00
#
_symmetry.space_group_name_H-M   'P 1'
#
loop_
_entity.id
_entity.type
_entity.pdbx_description
1 polymer ?
#
loop_
_entity_poly.entity_id
_entity_poly.type
_entity_poly.pdbx_seq_one_letter_code
_entity_poly.pdbx_strand_id
1 'polypeptide(L)'
;MLHHVPHRPPFHDFPADEWNLIEKGFHPELLAQLETITALGNGYLGMRGCPEEGGPNAENATLINGFYETHPIVYVEGAYGFARTGQTILSVTDSKIIKLFVDDEPFWLPSANLLRYDRRLNMKSGTLDREILWETPAGKQVSIISRRLVSFVNRHVAAISYRVMLLNAAAPIVIASEMKANEPSARVDANDPRQTRVFTGRVLHPQASYAKDRRIVLCHATDKSRLLLTCGTDHSLQTSCPHAYKVAYTEDFGQVAFTIDARLNCPIHLAKFMVYHTSSTASPEELCGRAEWTMNRVMNQGFEQLLASQEQYLEDFWRRSDVRVRDIRQDRIKRSTVEIQQATRFNLFHILQASARAEDKGVPAKGLTGQAYEGHYFWDSEIYLLPFLIYTSPRIAKNLLTFRYNMLPQARARARELGHRGAMFPWRTISGEEASAYYAAGTAQYHINADIMYALRKYVQATGDEQFLRDCGAEMLVETARLWVDLGFYSDAKGEKFCINSVTGPDEYNTVVNNNAYTNLMARENLRYAAQTVEALRAKSPEVYQALVHKTTLQDSEVEEWMRAAESMYIPYDEKLKIIPQDDSFLGREPWDFRNTPREHYPLLLFYHPLNIYRKQVIKQADVILAMFLLGNAFSSEAKKSNFEFYDPLTTGDSSLSSCVEAIIAAQVGDTEKAIQYGLAALLMDLADVGGNVKDGCHIASMGGTWMMLAYGLGGMRDDDGTLSFWPRRAPEDNAVLRFPVTYRGQMLEIEIGVEQVEYTLREGESLAIRHQIEEIRLTRENPVAVRPVSF
;
A
#
# COMPACT_ATOMS: atom_id res chain seq x y z
N MET A 1 -8.71 7.28 -21.00
CA MET A 1 -7.47 7.74 -21.69
C MET A 1 -6.45 8.17 -20.64
N LEU A 2 -5.22 7.70 -20.73
CA LEU A 2 -4.15 8.19 -19.86
C LEU A 2 -3.71 9.57 -20.38
N HIS A 3 -3.96 10.62 -19.60
CA HIS A 3 -3.72 12.00 -20.01
C HIS A 3 -2.28 12.47 -19.75
N HIS A 4 -1.51 11.74 -18.91
CA HIS A 4 -0.12 12.05 -18.62
C HIS A 4 0.84 11.26 -19.50
N VAL A 5 1.78 11.97 -20.13
CA VAL A 5 2.94 11.32 -20.77
C VAL A 5 3.90 10.96 -19.65
N PRO A 6 4.28 9.68 -19.49
CA PRO A 6 5.22 9.28 -18.47
C PRO A 6 6.52 10.08 -18.57
N HIS A 7 6.84 10.86 -17.56
CA HIS A 7 8.11 11.58 -17.51
C HIS A 7 9.18 10.63 -16.99
N ARG A 8 10.10 10.25 -17.85
CA ARG A 8 11.17 9.32 -17.52
C ARG A 8 12.49 10.06 -17.38
N PRO A 9 13.23 9.82 -16.27
CA PRO A 9 14.61 10.29 -16.14
C PRO A 9 15.52 9.75 -17.26
N PRO A 10 16.65 10.41 -17.58
CA PRO A 10 17.59 9.97 -18.61
C PRO A 10 18.13 8.56 -18.33
N PHE A 11 18.04 7.65 -19.30
CA PHE A 11 18.40 6.24 -19.13
C PHE A 11 19.84 5.95 -18.69
N HIS A 12 20.81 6.79 -19.07
CA HIS A 12 22.21 6.58 -18.70
C HIS A 12 22.46 6.81 -17.20
N ASP A 13 21.64 7.68 -16.57
CA ASP A 13 21.74 7.98 -15.13
C ASP A 13 20.91 7.04 -14.29
N PHE A 14 19.90 6.39 -14.91
CA PHE A 14 19.00 5.43 -14.28
C PHE A 14 18.96 4.11 -15.04
N PRO A 15 20.07 3.35 -15.06
CA PRO A 15 20.14 2.09 -15.79
C PRO A 15 19.18 1.06 -15.19
N ALA A 16 18.48 0.34 -16.06
CA ALA A 16 17.59 -0.73 -15.61
C ALA A 16 18.40 -1.93 -15.07
N ASP A 17 17.98 -2.42 -13.92
CA ASP A 17 18.50 -3.62 -13.26
C ASP A 17 17.35 -4.36 -12.60
N GLU A 18 17.31 -5.68 -12.72
CA GLU A 18 16.19 -6.49 -12.24
C GLU A 18 15.95 -6.42 -10.73
N TRP A 19 16.97 -6.08 -9.93
CA TRP A 19 16.92 -6.10 -8.47
C TRP A 19 17.22 -4.75 -7.82
N ASN A 20 17.68 -3.79 -8.61
CA ASN A 20 18.11 -2.51 -8.11
C ASN A 20 17.42 -1.36 -8.85
N LEU A 21 17.00 -0.34 -8.11
CA LEU A 21 16.73 0.97 -8.67
C LEU A 21 18.01 1.80 -8.50
N ILE A 22 18.67 2.16 -9.61
CA ILE A 22 19.99 2.78 -9.62
C ILE A 22 19.87 4.24 -10.05
N GLU A 23 20.55 5.14 -9.33
CA GLU A 23 20.77 6.53 -9.68
C GLU A 23 22.28 6.77 -9.79
N LYS A 24 22.76 7.21 -10.96
CA LYS A 24 24.12 7.64 -11.22
C LYS A 24 24.15 9.16 -11.37
N GLY A 25 24.96 9.82 -10.53
CA GLY A 25 24.93 11.27 -10.42
C GLY A 25 23.85 11.79 -9.48
N PHE A 26 24.04 12.97 -8.96
CA PHE A 26 23.08 13.63 -8.07
C PHE A 26 22.14 14.53 -8.90
N HIS A 27 20.82 14.32 -8.79
CA HIS A 27 19.77 14.98 -9.56
C HIS A 27 18.84 15.79 -8.64
N PRO A 28 19.17 17.05 -8.33
CA PRO A 28 18.38 17.89 -7.44
C PRO A 28 16.96 18.16 -7.95
N GLU A 29 16.76 18.19 -9.26
CA GLU A 29 15.46 18.39 -9.91
C GLU A 29 14.48 17.20 -9.73
N LEU A 30 15.00 16.00 -9.46
CA LEU A 30 14.23 14.78 -9.21
C LEU A 30 14.17 14.40 -7.73
N LEU A 31 14.69 15.26 -6.85
CA LEU A 31 14.92 14.93 -5.44
C LEU A 31 13.65 14.40 -4.75
N ALA A 32 12.52 15.09 -4.91
CA ALA A 32 11.26 14.71 -4.26
C ALA A 32 10.75 13.34 -4.69
N GLN A 33 10.87 13.03 -6.00
CA GLN A 33 10.50 11.73 -6.55
C GLN A 33 11.46 10.64 -6.06
N LEU A 34 12.77 10.90 -6.13
CA LEU A 34 13.80 9.94 -5.73
C LEU A 34 13.73 9.62 -4.24
N GLU A 35 13.46 10.58 -3.36
CA GLU A 35 13.23 10.36 -1.93
C GLU A 35 12.06 9.38 -1.69
N THR A 36 11.00 9.49 -2.49
CA THR A 36 9.84 8.62 -2.41
C THR A 36 10.14 7.20 -2.87
N ILE A 37 10.64 7.04 -4.11
CA ILE A 37 10.82 5.71 -4.70
C ILE A 37 12.00 4.93 -4.11
N THR A 38 12.92 5.59 -3.41
CA THR A 38 14.01 4.95 -2.67
C THR A 38 13.77 4.89 -1.16
N ALA A 39 12.53 5.14 -0.71
CA ALA A 39 12.16 5.00 0.69
C ALA A 39 12.31 3.55 1.17
N LEU A 40 12.70 3.40 2.43
CA LEU A 40 12.75 2.12 3.14
C LEU A 40 11.68 2.05 4.21
N GLY A 41 11.06 0.89 4.37
CA GLY A 41 10.04 0.66 5.40
C GLY A 41 9.84 -0.80 5.72
N ASN A 42 9.06 -1.06 6.76
CA ASN A 42 8.70 -2.42 7.15
C ASN A 42 7.21 -2.58 7.53
N GLY A 43 6.39 -1.55 7.27
CA GLY A 43 4.97 -1.54 7.66
C GLY A 43 4.69 -0.95 9.03
N TYR A 44 5.71 -0.79 9.88
CA TYR A 44 5.66 -0.03 11.13
C TYR A 44 6.44 1.28 11.04
N LEU A 45 7.70 1.21 10.62
CA LEU A 45 8.61 2.33 10.46
C LEU A 45 8.91 2.54 8.97
N GLY A 46 8.86 3.79 8.50
CA GLY A 46 9.24 4.20 7.16
C GLY A 46 10.19 5.39 7.19
N MET A 47 11.19 5.37 6.32
CA MET A 47 12.18 6.44 6.16
C MET A 47 12.30 6.78 4.67
N ARG A 48 12.01 8.03 4.30
CA ARG A 48 12.24 8.50 2.93
C ARG A 48 13.71 8.39 2.57
N GLY A 49 13.99 8.25 1.28
CA GLY A 49 15.33 8.08 0.74
C GLY A 49 16.19 9.37 0.72
N CYS A 50 16.02 10.24 1.72
CA CYS A 50 16.82 11.46 1.85
C CYS A 50 18.29 11.14 2.08
N PRO A 51 19.22 12.02 1.61
CA PRO A 51 20.64 11.90 1.90
C PRO A 51 20.94 11.93 3.40
N GLU A 52 21.98 11.19 3.83
CA GLU A 52 22.38 11.13 5.23
C GLU A 52 22.87 12.48 5.77
N GLU A 53 23.36 13.39 4.94
CA GLU A 53 23.85 14.74 5.31
C GLU A 53 22.76 15.63 5.96
N GLY A 54 21.51 15.17 5.95
CA GLY A 54 20.37 15.93 6.48
C GLY A 54 19.85 17.02 5.54
N GLY A 55 20.29 17.00 4.30
CA GLY A 55 19.88 17.85 3.18
C GLY A 55 20.85 17.73 2.01
N PRO A 56 20.46 18.25 0.81
CA PRO A 56 19.14 18.81 0.53
C PRO A 56 18.06 17.74 0.58
N ASN A 57 16.85 18.13 0.94
CA ASN A 57 15.68 17.26 0.93
C ASN A 57 14.44 18.04 0.47
N ALA A 58 13.49 17.34 -0.14
CA ALA A 58 12.20 17.88 -0.47
C ALA A 58 11.23 17.71 0.72
N GLU A 59 11.28 16.53 1.35
CA GLU A 59 10.49 16.20 2.54
C GLU A 59 11.28 15.22 3.41
N ASN A 60 11.84 15.69 4.51
CA ASN A 60 12.62 14.85 5.42
C ASN A 60 11.71 14.09 6.39
N ALA A 61 10.96 13.11 5.88
CA ALA A 61 10.01 12.36 6.70
C ALA A 61 10.60 11.02 7.19
N THR A 62 10.45 10.80 8.50
CA THR A 62 10.44 9.50 9.15
C THR A 62 9.04 9.28 9.70
N LEU A 63 8.38 8.19 9.31
CA LEU A 63 6.97 7.93 9.58
C LEU A 63 6.80 6.65 10.41
N ILE A 64 5.85 6.67 11.34
CA ILE A 64 5.43 5.46 12.07
C ILE A 64 3.95 5.23 11.80
N ASN A 65 3.63 4.02 11.35
CA ASN A 65 2.28 3.62 11.03
C ASN A 65 1.36 3.75 12.25
N GLY A 66 0.28 4.50 12.11
CA GLY A 66 -0.67 4.74 13.19
C GLY A 66 -0.20 5.73 14.26
N PHE A 67 0.88 6.49 14.02
CA PHE A 67 1.30 7.61 14.86
C PHE A 67 0.83 8.93 14.24
N TYR A 68 -0.17 9.56 14.85
CA TYR A 68 -0.90 10.68 14.25
C TYR A 68 -1.27 11.72 15.29
N GLU A 69 -1.63 12.91 14.83
CA GLU A 69 -2.28 13.92 15.64
C GLU A 69 -3.68 14.20 15.11
N THR A 70 -4.55 14.67 16.01
CA THR A 70 -5.92 15.02 15.69
C THR A 70 -6.12 16.52 15.59
N HIS A 71 -7.09 16.91 14.76
CA HIS A 71 -7.49 18.30 14.63
C HIS A 71 -9.01 18.39 14.40
N PRO A 72 -9.67 19.49 14.80
CA PRO A 72 -11.07 19.70 14.48
C PRO A 72 -11.25 19.90 12.98
N ILE A 73 -12.27 19.26 12.42
CA ILE A 73 -12.74 19.57 11.07
C ILE A 73 -13.67 20.77 11.16
N VAL A 74 -13.34 21.84 10.43
CA VAL A 74 -14.10 23.08 10.42
C VAL A 74 -14.97 23.13 9.17
N TYR A 75 -16.28 23.14 9.34
CA TYR A 75 -17.26 23.33 8.29
C TYR A 75 -17.82 24.76 8.35
N VAL A 76 -18.11 25.37 7.21
CA VAL A 76 -18.81 26.64 7.16
C VAL A 76 -20.24 26.46 7.69
N GLU A 77 -20.90 25.39 7.27
CA GLU A 77 -22.17 24.92 7.80
C GLU A 77 -22.04 23.43 8.10
N GLY A 78 -22.17 23.07 9.37
CA GLY A 78 -22.12 21.68 9.81
C GLY A 78 -23.51 21.05 9.80
N ALA A 79 -23.57 19.76 9.57
CA ALA A 79 -24.79 18.95 9.69
C ALA A 79 -24.59 17.83 10.72
N TYR A 80 -25.71 17.24 11.17
CA TYR A 80 -25.68 16.07 12.03
C TYR A 80 -24.95 14.90 11.33
N GLY A 81 -24.11 14.19 12.06
CA GLY A 81 -23.39 13.05 11.54
C GLY A 81 -22.15 13.38 10.68
N PHE A 82 -21.80 14.66 10.48
CA PHE A 82 -20.53 15.00 9.86
C PHE A 82 -19.36 14.61 10.77
N ALA A 83 -18.25 14.12 10.18
CA ALA A 83 -17.03 13.83 10.92
C ALA A 83 -16.51 15.10 11.59
N ARG A 84 -16.14 15.02 12.86
CA ARG A 84 -15.74 16.21 13.65
C ARG A 84 -14.23 16.33 13.83
N THR A 85 -13.52 15.21 13.71
CA THR A 85 -12.10 15.10 14.04
C THR A 85 -11.34 14.53 12.85
N GLY A 86 -10.43 15.32 12.30
CA GLY A 86 -9.46 14.85 11.33
C GLY A 86 -8.27 14.21 12.04
N GLN A 87 -7.56 13.36 11.33
CA GLN A 87 -6.38 12.61 11.78
C GLN A 87 -5.29 12.78 10.75
N THR A 88 -4.08 13.12 11.18
CA THR A 88 -2.95 13.32 10.26
C THR A 88 -1.72 12.60 10.80
N ILE A 89 -1.12 11.72 9.99
CA ILE A 89 0.15 11.06 10.31
C ILE A 89 1.25 12.11 10.52
N LEU A 90 2.10 11.90 11.52
CA LEU A 90 3.18 12.83 11.84
C LEU A 90 4.53 12.34 11.32
N SER A 91 5.34 13.28 10.84
CA SER A 91 6.78 13.07 10.75
C SER A 91 7.35 13.04 12.18
N VAL A 92 8.00 11.94 12.53
CA VAL A 92 8.60 11.74 13.84
C VAL A 92 10.07 12.18 13.87
N THR A 93 10.73 12.06 15.04
CA THR A 93 12.16 12.38 15.19
C THR A 93 13.01 11.78 14.07
N ASP A 94 13.65 12.63 13.28
CA ASP A 94 14.59 12.21 12.25
C ASP A 94 15.95 11.88 12.85
N SER A 95 16.34 10.64 12.79
CA SER A 95 17.64 10.17 13.27
C SER A 95 18.57 9.66 12.17
N LYS A 96 18.23 9.89 10.87
CA LYS A 96 19.04 9.45 9.72
C LYS A 96 20.33 10.26 9.54
N ILE A 97 20.45 11.43 10.14
CA ILE A 97 21.42 12.46 9.82
C ILE A 97 22.83 12.03 10.26
N ILE A 98 23.78 12.08 9.31
CA ILE A 98 25.23 11.89 9.53
C ILE A 98 25.95 12.93 8.67
N LYS A 99 26.56 13.94 9.30
CA LYS A 99 27.35 14.97 8.64
C LYS A 99 28.83 14.63 8.68
N LEU A 100 29.54 14.87 7.60
CA LEU A 100 30.99 14.66 7.49
C LEU A 100 31.70 16.00 7.22
N PHE A 101 32.77 16.22 7.94
CA PHE A 101 33.72 17.34 7.74
C PHE A 101 35.12 16.75 7.55
N VAL A 102 35.83 17.24 6.57
CA VAL A 102 37.25 16.89 6.34
C VAL A 102 38.05 18.19 6.43
N ASP A 103 38.99 18.27 7.35
CA ASP A 103 39.49 19.53 7.85
C ASP A 103 38.33 20.42 8.35
N ASP A 104 38.14 21.61 7.75
CA ASP A 104 37.04 22.53 8.03
C ASP A 104 35.93 22.46 6.94
N GLU A 105 36.09 21.59 5.95
CA GLU A 105 35.23 21.52 4.78
C GLU A 105 34.05 20.51 5.01
N PRO A 106 32.80 20.99 4.99
CA PRO A 106 31.64 20.11 5.08
C PRO A 106 31.42 19.38 3.76
N PHE A 107 31.10 18.09 3.84
CA PHE A 107 30.54 17.39 2.71
C PHE A 107 29.07 17.81 2.53
N TRP A 108 28.79 18.51 1.42
CA TRP A 108 27.45 19.00 1.07
C TRP A 108 27.13 18.73 -0.40
N LEU A 109 26.23 17.80 -0.67
CA LEU A 109 25.93 17.28 -2.02
C LEU A 109 25.76 18.35 -3.11
N PRO A 110 24.99 19.45 -2.92
CA PRO A 110 24.79 20.46 -3.97
C PRO A 110 26.06 21.20 -4.44
N SER A 111 27.08 21.28 -3.59
CA SER A 111 28.32 21.98 -3.90
C SER A 111 29.54 21.06 -3.95
N ALA A 112 29.41 19.79 -3.65
CA ALA A 112 30.51 18.83 -3.62
C ALA A 112 31.04 18.54 -5.03
N ASN A 113 32.37 18.52 -5.21
CA ASN A 113 32.99 18.00 -6.43
C ASN A 113 32.92 16.46 -6.41
N LEU A 114 31.85 15.89 -6.99
CA LEU A 114 31.60 14.46 -7.02
C LEU A 114 32.31 13.82 -8.21
N LEU A 115 33.41 13.11 -7.96
CA LEU A 115 34.11 12.30 -8.97
C LEU A 115 33.36 11.03 -9.30
N ARG A 116 32.57 10.53 -8.34
CA ARG A 116 31.65 9.40 -8.49
C ARG A 116 30.48 9.55 -7.54
N TYR A 117 29.28 9.26 -8.03
CA TYR A 117 28.07 9.12 -7.24
C TYR A 117 27.24 7.96 -7.78
N ASP A 118 26.90 7.02 -6.92
CA ASP A 118 26.05 5.87 -7.22
C ASP A 118 25.17 5.63 -6.00
N ARG A 119 23.86 5.69 -6.20
CA ARG A 119 22.88 5.36 -5.17
C ARG A 119 21.94 4.28 -5.70
N ARG A 120 21.63 3.29 -4.88
CA ARG A 120 20.77 2.18 -5.29
C ARG A 120 19.85 1.69 -4.18
N LEU A 121 18.57 1.53 -4.49
CA LEU A 121 17.66 0.74 -3.71
C LEU A 121 17.83 -0.73 -4.13
N ASN A 122 18.35 -1.56 -3.23
CA ASN A 122 18.54 -2.98 -3.47
C ASN A 122 17.34 -3.76 -2.89
N MET A 123 16.44 -4.25 -3.77
CA MET A 123 15.23 -4.96 -3.39
C MET A 123 15.50 -6.39 -2.91
N LYS A 124 16.71 -6.93 -3.16
CA LYS A 124 17.08 -8.27 -2.73
C LYS A 124 17.55 -8.29 -1.27
N SER A 125 18.28 -7.25 -0.83
CA SER A 125 18.72 -7.09 0.56
C SER A 125 17.86 -6.12 1.39
N GLY A 126 16.98 -5.34 0.72
CA GLY A 126 16.14 -4.33 1.38
C GLY A 126 16.96 -3.17 1.94
N THR A 127 17.97 -2.72 1.20
CA THR A 127 18.89 -1.65 1.60
C THR A 127 18.88 -0.50 0.61
N LEU A 128 19.14 0.70 1.13
CA LEU A 128 19.53 1.86 0.33
C LEU A 128 21.04 2.05 0.47
N ASP A 129 21.74 1.75 -0.62
CA ASP A 129 23.20 1.80 -0.69
C ASP A 129 23.65 3.04 -1.44
N ARG A 130 24.75 3.65 -1.01
CA ARG A 130 25.34 4.81 -1.66
C ARG A 130 26.85 4.71 -1.66
N GLU A 131 27.48 5.00 -2.82
CA GLU A 131 28.92 5.06 -3.02
C GLU A 131 29.30 6.42 -3.62
N ILE A 132 30.16 7.16 -2.93
CA ILE A 132 30.58 8.51 -3.33
C ILE A 132 32.09 8.57 -3.31
N LEU A 133 32.65 9.20 -4.34
CA LEU A 133 34.01 9.69 -4.34
C LEU A 133 33.96 11.22 -4.45
N TRP A 134 34.26 11.89 -3.34
CA TRP A 134 34.28 13.34 -3.22
C TRP A 134 35.70 13.87 -3.23
N GLU A 135 35.95 14.93 -3.98
CA GLU A 135 37.18 15.70 -3.89
C GLU A 135 36.92 17.02 -3.19
N THR A 136 37.60 17.24 -2.06
CA THR A 136 37.48 18.49 -1.28
C THR A 136 38.02 19.65 -2.06
N PRO A 137 37.69 20.94 -1.73
CA PRO A 137 38.29 22.10 -2.34
C PRO A 137 39.84 22.15 -2.23
N ALA A 138 40.41 21.51 -1.20
CA ALA A 138 41.86 21.35 -1.02
C ALA A 138 42.44 20.14 -1.81
N GLY A 139 41.66 19.49 -2.69
CA GLY A 139 42.11 18.36 -3.52
C GLY A 139 42.23 17.00 -2.79
N LYS A 140 41.71 16.87 -1.57
CA LYS A 140 41.67 15.59 -0.88
C LYS A 140 40.55 14.71 -1.38
N GLN A 141 40.86 13.46 -1.73
CA GLN A 141 39.85 12.48 -2.21
C GLN A 141 39.35 11.64 -1.05
N VAL A 142 38.04 11.63 -0.91
CA VAL A 142 37.28 10.98 0.18
C VAL A 142 36.33 9.96 -0.40
N SER A 143 36.52 8.70 -0.05
CA SER A 143 35.53 7.64 -0.34
C SER A 143 34.52 7.59 0.80
N ILE A 144 33.22 7.67 0.45
CA ILE A 144 32.10 7.56 1.38
C ILE A 144 31.21 6.42 0.89
N ILE A 145 30.94 5.45 1.75
CA ILE A 145 30.03 4.34 1.47
C ILE A 145 29.02 4.27 2.60
N SER A 146 27.74 4.44 2.28
CA SER A 146 26.66 4.26 3.24
C SER A 146 25.73 3.12 2.83
N ARG A 147 25.20 2.40 3.80
CA ARG A 147 24.16 1.38 3.65
C ARG A 147 23.14 1.56 4.76
N ARG A 148 21.89 1.83 4.39
CA ARG A 148 20.76 1.98 5.31
C ARG A 148 19.81 0.81 5.18
N LEU A 149 19.26 0.35 6.31
CA LEU A 149 18.17 -0.62 6.35
C LEU A 149 17.10 -0.22 7.39
N VAL A 150 15.86 -0.63 7.14
CA VAL A 150 14.75 -0.66 8.10
C VAL A 150 14.40 -2.14 8.28
N SER A 151 14.56 -2.69 9.48
CA SER A 151 14.55 -4.14 9.69
C SER A 151 13.14 -4.73 9.59
N PHE A 152 12.95 -5.73 8.74
CA PHE A 152 11.73 -6.55 8.70
C PHE A 152 11.62 -7.51 9.90
N VAL A 153 12.75 -7.93 10.47
CA VAL A 153 12.78 -8.86 11.60
C VAL A 153 12.58 -8.12 12.93
N ASN A 154 13.30 -7.01 13.13
CA ASN A 154 13.24 -6.20 14.32
C ASN A 154 12.37 -4.95 14.07
N ARG A 155 11.07 -5.06 14.26
CA ARG A 155 10.02 -4.06 13.90
C ARG A 155 10.40 -2.61 14.22
N HIS A 156 11.05 -2.36 15.34
CA HIS A 156 11.34 -1.03 15.87
C HIS A 156 12.72 -0.47 15.48
N VAL A 157 13.44 -1.15 14.58
CA VAL A 157 14.87 -0.91 14.35
C VAL A 157 15.14 -0.47 12.92
N ALA A 158 15.95 0.59 12.79
CA ALA A 158 16.69 0.93 11.58
C ALA A 158 18.19 1.06 11.89
N ALA A 159 19.03 0.91 10.89
CA ALA A 159 20.47 1.04 11.05
C ALA A 159 21.13 1.61 9.80
N ILE A 160 22.26 2.31 10.00
CA ILE A 160 23.12 2.83 8.93
C ILE A 160 24.56 2.36 9.20
N SER A 161 25.17 1.71 8.22
CA SER A 161 26.60 1.49 8.12
C SER A 161 27.18 2.63 7.29
N TYR A 162 28.12 3.38 7.85
CA TYR A 162 28.74 4.55 7.23
C TYR A 162 30.26 4.41 7.25
N ARG A 163 30.88 4.29 6.08
CA ARG A 163 32.34 4.08 5.93
C ARG A 163 32.96 5.27 5.23
N VAL A 164 34.06 5.77 5.80
CA VAL A 164 34.83 6.87 5.26
C VAL A 164 36.29 6.43 5.13
N MET A 165 36.95 6.82 4.03
CA MET A 165 38.38 6.58 3.82
C MET A 165 39.00 7.70 3.01
N LEU A 166 40.14 8.25 3.48
CA LEU A 166 40.94 9.24 2.77
C LEU A 166 41.94 8.52 1.84
N LEU A 167 41.94 8.87 0.54
CA LEU A 167 42.60 8.10 -0.52
C LEU A 167 43.96 8.69 -0.93
N ASN A 168 44.20 9.99 -0.75
CA ASN A 168 45.42 10.66 -1.25
C ASN A 168 46.13 11.55 -0.22
N ALA A 169 45.53 11.84 0.92
CA ALA A 169 46.10 12.64 2.00
C ALA A 169 45.51 12.26 3.35
N ALA A 170 46.26 12.42 4.46
CA ALA A 170 45.67 12.34 5.80
C ALA A 170 45.04 13.70 6.17
N ALA A 171 44.00 13.67 7.02
CA ALA A 171 43.36 14.87 7.54
C ALA A 171 42.57 14.57 8.82
N PRO A 172 42.36 15.53 9.72
CA PRO A 172 41.34 15.40 10.74
C PRO A 172 39.96 15.37 10.10
N ILE A 173 39.09 14.50 10.60
CA ILE A 173 37.70 14.45 10.17
C ILE A 173 36.76 14.51 11.37
N VAL A 174 35.55 15.03 11.16
CA VAL A 174 34.47 14.97 12.12
C VAL A 174 33.27 14.26 11.47
N ILE A 175 32.80 13.24 12.14
CA ILE A 175 31.52 12.58 11.79
C ILE A 175 30.52 12.96 12.87
N ALA A 176 29.50 13.77 12.52
CA ALA A 176 28.46 14.20 13.44
C ALA A 176 27.16 13.46 13.14
N SER A 177 26.80 12.52 14.04
CA SER A 177 25.54 11.81 13.99
C SER A 177 24.50 12.58 14.77
N GLU A 178 23.41 12.97 14.11
CA GLU A 178 22.37 13.80 14.69
C GLU A 178 21.01 13.10 14.72
N MET A 179 20.13 13.55 15.63
CA MET A 179 18.70 13.28 15.65
C MET A 179 17.95 14.57 15.97
N LYS A 180 16.80 14.80 15.28
CA LYS A 180 16.02 16.03 15.38
C LYS A 180 14.54 15.75 15.44
N ALA A 181 13.84 16.35 16.39
CA ALA A 181 12.40 16.33 16.49
C ALA A 181 11.82 17.71 16.10
N ASN A 182 10.51 17.74 15.78
CA ASN A 182 9.78 18.97 15.47
C ASN A 182 10.37 19.78 14.31
N GLU A 183 10.95 19.12 13.29
CA GLU A 183 11.33 19.85 12.07
C GLU A 183 10.08 20.37 11.34
N PRO A 184 10.13 21.58 10.77
CA PRO A 184 9.01 22.14 10.02
C PRO A 184 8.63 21.23 8.84
N SER A 185 7.34 20.92 8.69
CA SER A 185 6.84 20.24 7.50
C SER A 185 6.95 21.13 6.26
N ALA A 186 7.09 20.52 5.09
CA ALA A 186 7.04 21.24 3.82
C ALA A 186 5.71 22.00 3.65
N ARG A 187 5.73 23.12 2.91
CA ARG A 187 4.50 23.87 2.60
C ARG A 187 3.61 23.03 1.68
N VAL A 188 2.32 23.01 2.01
CA VAL A 188 1.29 22.26 1.30
C VAL A 188 0.42 23.20 0.50
N ASP A 189 0.00 22.78 -0.69
CA ASP A 189 -1.04 23.46 -1.46
C ASP A 189 -2.40 23.23 -0.79
N ALA A 190 -2.95 24.27 -0.18
CA ALA A 190 -4.22 24.23 0.54
C ALA A 190 -5.43 23.91 -0.38
N ASN A 191 -5.27 23.97 -1.70
CA ASN A 191 -6.34 23.73 -2.67
C ASN A 191 -6.39 22.27 -3.15
N ASP A 192 -5.38 21.46 -2.88
CA ASP A 192 -5.38 20.05 -3.25
C ASP A 192 -5.83 19.17 -2.07
N PRO A 193 -7.03 18.54 -2.13
CA PRO A 193 -7.56 17.72 -1.03
C PRO A 193 -6.77 16.42 -0.80
N ARG A 194 -5.81 16.08 -1.66
CA ARG A 194 -4.91 14.94 -1.51
C ARG A 194 -3.70 15.26 -0.64
N GLN A 195 -3.43 16.55 -0.44
CA GLN A 195 -2.30 17.03 0.34
C GLN A 195 -2.55 16.84 1.86
N THR A 196 -1.46 16.84 2.61
CA THR A 196 -1.48 16.68 4.06
C THR A 196 -1.63 18.02 4.75
N ARG A 197 -2.41 18.04 5.83
CA ARG A 197 -2.52 19.23 6.67
C ARG A 197 -1.22 19.50 7.42
N VAL A 198 -0.77 20.74 7.40
CA VAL A 198 0.35 21.22 8.21
C VAL A 198 -0.16 21.77 9.54
N PHE A 199 0.39 21.26 10.65
CA PHE A 199 0.11 21.82 11.96
C PHE A 199 0.90 23.11 12.18
N THR A 200 0.23 24.14 12.71
CA THR A 200 0.88 25.37 13.15
C THR A 200 1.33 25.20 14.60
N GLY A 201 2.63 25.25 14.83
CA GLY A 201 3.22 25.13 16.17
C GLY A 201 3.77 23.74 16.47
N ARG A 202 4.16 23.56 17.72
CA ARG A 202 4.80 22.32 18.21
C ARG A 202 3.75 21.21 18.34
N VAL A 203 4.05 20.05 17.78
CA VAL A 203 3.15 18.88 17.81
C VAL A 203 3.69 17.81 18.76
N LEU A 204 5.03 17.63 18.81
CA LEU A 204 5.69 16.68 19.68
C LEU A 204 6.21 17.39 20.95
N HIS A 205 5.60 17.14 22.09
CA HIS A 205 5.95 17.74 23.39
C HIS A 205 6.89 16.83 24.16
N PRO A 206 8.05 17.35 24.64
CA PRO A 206 9.05 16.54 25.31
C PRO A 206 8.54 15.96 26.62
N GLN A 207 8.85 14.70 26.87
CA GLN A 207 8.53 13.99 28.09
C GLN A 207 9.80 13.56 28.83
N ALA A 208 10.83 13.13 28.10
CA ALA A 208 12.14 12.79 28.65
C ALA A 208 13.22 12.95 27.57
N SER A 209 14.41 13.41 28.00
CA SER A 209 15.61 13.43 27.15
C SER A 209 16.84 13.15 28.00
N TYR A 210 17.71 12.24 27.56
CA TYR A 210 18.95 11.91 28.26
C TYR A 210 19.98 11.28 27.33
N ALA A 211 21.24 11.29 27.80
CA ALA A 211 22.32 10.60 27.14
C ALA A 211 23.07 9.70 28.12
N LYS A 212 23.56 8.56 27.61
CA LYS A 212 24.47 7.65 28.33
C LYS A 212 25.54 7.16 27.38
N ASP A 213 26.79 7.51 27.65
CA ASP A 213 27.91 7.29 26.74
C ASP A 213 27.60 7.89 25.33
N ARG A 214 27.47 7.06 24.28
CA ARG A 214 27.16 7.46 22.91
C ARG A 214 25.67 7.28 22.56
N ARG A 215 24.88 6.85 23.53
CA ARG A 215 23.42 6.68 23.37
C ARG A 215 22.70 7.95 23.73
N ILE A 216 21.75 8.35 22.88
CA ILE A 216 20.83 9.46 23.15
C ILE A 216 19.41 8.94 23.01
N VAL A 217 18.53 9.31 23.94
CA VAL A 217 17.11 8.96 23.93
C VAL A 217 16.30 10.23 24.06
N LEU A 218 15.33 10.43 23.16
CA LEU A 218 14.33 11.49 23.19
C LEU A 218 12.94 10.87 23.22
N CYS A 219 12.12 11.27 24.21
CA CYS A 219 10.74 10.85 24.35
C CYS A 219 9.82 12.05 24.22
N HIS A 220 8.78 11.93 23.38
CA HIS A 220 7.80 12.97 23.11
C HIS A 220 6.39 12.42 23.21
N ALA A 221 5.42 13.31 23.45
CA ALA A 221 4.00 13.01 23.37
C ALA A 221 3.32 13.95 22.39
N THR A 222 2.33 13.45 21.67
CA THR A 222 1.38 14.27 20.89
C THR A 222 0.42 15.00 21.84
N ASP A 223 -0.15 16.12 21.42
CA ASP A 223 -1.00 16.96 22.27
C ASP A 223 -2.39 16.32 22.50
N LYS A 224 -3.15 16.09 21.43
CA LYS A 224 -4.56 15.67 21.52
C LYS A 224 -4.72 14.15 21.42
N SER A 225 -3.99 13.51 20.51
CA SER A 225 -4.03 12.05 20.37
C SER A 225 -3.34 11.31 21.52
N ARG A 226 -2.51 12.01 22.32
CA ARG A 226 -1.79 11.50 23.51
C ARG A 226 -0.97 10.24 23.24
N LEU A 227 -0.40 10.14 22.04
CA LEU A 227 0.48 9.06 21.67
C LEU A 227 1.90 9.39 22.13
N LEU A 228 2.57 8.44 22.76
CA LEU A 228 3.97 8.55 23.14
C LEU A 228 4.86 7.99 22.02
N LEU A 229 5.99 8.66 21.81
CA LEU A 229 7.07 8.28 20.93
C LEU A 229 8.38 8.31 21.70
N THR A 230 9.14 7.22 21.68
CA THR A 230 10.55 7.23 22.11
C THR A 230 11.43 6.89 20.92
N CYS A 231 12.37 7.79 20.61
CA CYS A 231 13.43 7.58 19.63
C CYS A 231 14.78 7.50 20.35
N GLY A 232 15.54 6.44 20.09
CA GLY A 232 16.90 6.25 20.62
C GLY A 232 17.90 6.02 19.51
N THR A 233 19.13 6.57 19.68
CA THR A 233 20.28 6.27 18.81
C THR A 233 21.47 5.79 19.63
N ASP A 234 22.24 4.86 19.07
CA ASP A 234 23.53 4.41 19.64
C ASP A 234 24.51 4.06 18.50
N HIS A 235 25.80 3.98 18.80
CA HIS A 235 26.84 3.93 17.80
C HIS A 235 27.94 2.93 18.13
N SER A 236 28.47 2.27 17.09
CA SER A 236 29.71 1.52 17.12
C SER A 236 30.70 2.13 16.12
N LEU A 237 31.86 2.54 16.59
CA LEU A 237 32.93 3.07 15.73
C LEU A 237 34.10 2.07 15.72
N GLN A 238 34.54 1.70 14.50
CA GLN A 238 35.68 0.80 14.27
C GLN A 238 36.69 1.51 13.38
N THR A 239 37.90 1.76 13.92
CA THR A 239 39.04 2.32 13.20
C THR A 239 40.30 2.12 13.99
N SER A 240 41.45 2.08 13.32
CA SER A 240 42.76 2.14 13.95
C SER A 240 43.30 3.56 14.11
N CYS A 241 42.57 4.58 13.61
CA CYS A 241 42.91 5.97 13.80
C CYS A 241 42.62 6.46 15.22
N PRO A 242 43.45 7.36 15.81
CA PRO A 242 43.10 8.02 17.05
C PRO A 242 41.79 8.77 16.94
N HIS A 243 40.93 8.64 17.94
CA HIS A 243 39.63 9.29 17.93
C HIS A 243 39.11 9.61 19.33
N ALA A 244 38.22 10.59 19.37
CA ALA A 244 37.45 10.97 20.56
C ALA A 244 36.01 11.24 20.14
N TYR A 245 35.11 11.38 21.10
CA TYR A 245 33.73 11.80 20.83
C TYR A 245 33.22 12.79 21.86
N LYS A 246 32.23 13.60 21.43
CA LYS A 246 31.43 14.50 22.29
C LYS A 246 29.96 14.23 22.09
N VAL A 247 29.19 14.37 23.16
CA VAL A 247 27.74 14.21 23.15
C VAL A 247 27.08 15.53 23.54
N ALA A 248 26.10 15.96 22.80
CA ALA A 248 25.26 17.11 23.09
C ALA A 248 23.79 16.72 22.87
N TYR A 249 22.90 17.18 23.74
CA TYR A 249 21.47 16.96 23.56
C TYR A 249 20.63 18.05 24.21
N THR A 250 19.44 18.21 23.69
CA THR A 250 18.34 19.03 24.23
C THR A 250 17.05 18.21 24.21
N GLU A 251 15.92 18.82 24.48
CA GLU A 251 14.62 18.17 24.38
C GLU A 251 14.26 17.66 22.96
N ASP A 252 14.74 18.36 21.91
CA ASP A 252 14.40 18.07 20.51
C ASP A 252 15.61 17.70 19.64
N PHE A 253 16.80 17.73 20.20
CA PHE A 253 18.03 17.53 19.44
C PHE A 253 18.97 16.60 20.18
N GLY A 254 19.65 15.73 19.44
CA GLY A 254 20.75 14.92 19.94
C GLY A 254 21.87 14.84 18.92
N GLN A 255 23.13 14.91 19.37
CA GLN A 255 24.31 14.79 18.53
C GLN A 255 25.40 14.01 19.23
N VAL A 256 26.02 13.07 18.51
CA VAL A 256 27.30 12.45 18.86
C VAL A 256 28.30 12.80 17.77
N ALA A 257 29.28 13.62 18.08
CA ALA A 257 30.33 14.05 17.17
C ALA A 257 31.62 13.27 17.45
N PHE A 258 32.10 12.51 16.47
CA PHE A 258 33.35 11.77 16.49
C PHE A 258 34.42 12.58 15.80
N THR A 259 35.48 12.96 16.51
CA THR A 259 36.69 13.59 15.97
C THR A 259 37.74 12.51 15.74
N ILE A 260 38.30 12.40 14.56
CA ILE A 260 39.18 11.31 14.15
C ILE A 260 40.39 11.87 13.39
N ASP A 261 41.59 11.51 13.82
CA ASP A 261 42.85 11.85 13.09
C ASP A 261 43.03 10.82 11.97
N ALA A 262 42.32 11.03 10.87
CA ALA A 262 42.24 10.04 9.79
C ALA A 262 43.54 9.93 9.02
N ARG A 263 44.06 8.70 8.93
CA ARG A 263 45.28 8.36 8.18
C ARG A 263 44.91 7.92 6.76
N LEU A 264 45.88 8.10 5.86
CA LEU A 264 45.78 7.67 4.47
C LEU A 264 45.42 6.16 4.39
N ASN A 265 44.40 5.83 3.59
CA ASN A 265 43.89 4.47 3.33
C ASN A 265 43.51 3.70 4.62
N CYS A 266 43.26 4.40 5.71
CA CYS A 266 42.75 3.78 6.95
C CYS A 266 41.23 3.86 6.99
N PRO A 267 40.51 2.73 6.96
CA PRO A 267 39.07 2.74 6.97
C PRO A 267 38.51 3.18 8.32
N ILE A 268 37.47 3.98 8.28
CA ILE A 268 36.68 4.40 9.43
C ILE A 268 35.27 3.90 9.20
N HIS A 269 34.77 3.07 10.08
CA HIS A 269 33.44 2.47 9.99
C HIS A 269 32.59 2.85 11.20
N LEU A 270 31.57 3.67 10.98
CA LEU A 270 30.55 4.02 11.95
C LEU A 270 29.27 3.21 11.64
N ALA A 271 28.82 2.38 12.59
CA ALA A 271 27.48 1.81 12.56
C ALA A 271 26.60 2.60 13.52
N LYS A 272 25.51 3.18 12.99
CA LYS A 272 24.48 3.90 13.73
C LYS A 272 23.24 3.03 13.84
N PHE A 273 22.74 2.81 15.04
CA PHE A 273 21.52 2.08 15.32
C PHE A 273 20.45 3.07 15.78
N MET A 274 19.22 2.86 15.32
CA MET A 274 18.08 3.73 15.58
C MET A 274 16.91 2.86 16.04
N VAL A 275 16.25 3.24 17.13
CA VAL A 275 15.08 2.53 17.65
C VAL A 275 13.91 3.50 17.81
N TYR A 276 12.70 3.02 17.49
CA TYR A 276 11.47 3.80 17.57
C TYR A 276 10.40 2.95 18.26
N HIS A 277 9.88 3.45 19.37
CA HIS A 277 8.77 2.83 20.09
C HIS A 277 7.63 3.83 20.27
N THR A 278 6.40 3.37 20.11
CA THR A 278 5.19 4.16 20.32
C THR A 278 4.24 3.43 21.25
N SER A 279 3.45 4.20 22.00
CA SER A 279 2.39 3.66 22.85
C SER A 279 1.31 4.71 23.12
N SER A 280 0.07 4.26 23.32
CA SER A 280 -1.03 5.08 23.86
C SER A 280 -1.30 4.82 25.34
N THR A 281 -0.62 3.84 25.95
CA THR A 281 -0.92 3.34 27.31
C THR A 281 0.27 3.28 28.24
N ALA A 282 1.50 3.19 27.72
CA ALA A 282 2.70 3.12 28.54
C ALA A 282 3.06 4.47 29.15
N SER A 283 3.76 4.51 30.28
CA SER A 283 4.41 5.72 30.77
C SER A 283 5.66 6.08 29.95
N PRO A 284 6.13 7.34 30.00
CA PRO A 284 7.39 7.72 29.33
C PRO A 284 8.60 6.86 29.78
N GLU A 285 8.72 6.57 31.08
CA GLU A 285 9.79 5.77 31.64
C GLU A 285 9.75 4.33 31.11
N GLU A 286 8.56 3.73 31.08
CA GLU A 286 8.38 2.38 30.54
C GLU A 286 8.74 2.33 29.06
N LEU A 287 8.30 3.32 28.26
CA LEU A 287 8.57 3.35 26.83
C LEU A 287 10.06 3.58 26.54
N CYS A 288 10.73 4.43 27.32
CA CYS A 288 12.18 4.59 27.26
C CYS A 288 12.91 3.28 27.62
N GLY A 289 12.47 2.58 28.66
CA GLY A 289 13.02 1.28 29.04
C GLY A 289 12.89 0.20 27.93
N ARG A 290 11.74 0.16 27.24
CA ARG A 290 11.53 -0.71 26.06
C ARG A 290 12.51 -0.36 24.93
N ALA A 291 12.74 0.92 24.66
CA ALA A 291 13.67 1.39 23.65
C ALA A 291 15.13 1.02 24.01
N GLU A 292 15.54 1.20 25.28
CA GLU A 292 16.87 0.79 25.75
C GLU A 292 17.09 -0.73 25.64
N TRP A 293 16.10 -1.53 26.02
CA TRP A 293 16.19 -2.98 25.90
C TRP A 293 16.37 -3.41 24.43
N THR A 294 15.59 -2.81 23.52
CA THR A 294 15.73 -3.04 22.09
C THR A 294 17.10 -2.61 21.59
N MET A 295 17.58 -1.43 22.00
CA MET A 295 18.90 -0.92 21.65
C MET A 295 20.03 -1.84 22.12
N ASN A 296 20.00 -2.30 23.37
CA ASN A 296 21.00 -3.23 23.88
C ASN A 296 21.08 -4.51 23.04
N ARG A 297 19.91 -5.06 22.66
CA ARG A 297 19.82 -6.26 21.83
C ARG A 297 20.45 -6.04 20.45
N VAL A 298 20.12 -4.96 19.76
CA VAL A 298 20.64 -4.71 18.40
C VAL A 298 22.09 -4.27 18.37
N MET A 299 22.57 -3.58 19.41
CA MET A 299 24.00 -3.29 19.58
C MET A 299 24.83 -4.56 19.72
N ASN A 300 24.35 -5.55 20.50
CA ASN A 300 24.98 -6.84 20.62
C ASN A 300 24.95 -7.67 19.33
N GLN A 301 23.88 -7.55 18.55
CA GLN A 301 23.72 -8.21 17.26
C GLN A 301 24.65 -7.60 16.20
N GLY A 302 24.78 -6.28 16.16
CA GLY A 302 25.58 -5.55 15.18
C GLY A 302 24.94 -5.46 13.79
N PHE A 303 25.52 -4.61 12.93
CA PHE A 303 24.93 -4.29 11.63
C PHE A 303 24.91 -5.49 10.67
N GLU A 304 26.00 -6.26 10.58
CA GLU A 304 26.13 -7.37 9.62
C GLU A 304 25.12 -8.51 9.93
N GLN A 305 24.85 -8.76 11.20
CA GLN A 305 23.84 -9.77 11.56
C GLN A 305 22.41 -9.27 11.34
N LEU A 306 22.16 -7.96 11.53
CA LEU A 306 20.87 -7.36 11.15
C LEU A 306 20.63 -7.49 9.66
N LEU A 307 21.66 -7.21 8.84
CA LEU A 307 21.59 -7.33 7.39
C LEU A 307 21.34 -8.78 6.97
N ALA A 308 22.11 -9.74 7.49
CA ALA A 308 21.93 -11.16 7.18
C ALA A 308 20.52 -11.67 7.52
N SER A 309 19.99 -11.25 8.68
CA SER A 309 18.60 -11.59 9.08
C SER A 309 17.56 -11.01 8.11
N GLN A 310 17.82 -9.83 7.60
CA GLN A 310 16.95 -9.17 6.61
C GLN A 310 17.01 -9.86 5.26
N GLU A 311 18.20 -10.21 4.78
CA GLU A 311 18.39 -10.95 3.54
C GLU A 311 17.66 -12.30 3.57
N GLN A 312 17.74 -13.02 4.69
CA GLN A 312 17.01 -14.27 4.89
C GLN A 312 15.48 -14.07 4.86
N TYR A 313 14.97 -13.01 5.49
CA TYR A 313 13.54 -12.66 5.44
C TYR A 313 13.09 -12.38 4.02
N LEU A 314 13.87 -11.62 3.26
CA LEU A 314 13.56 -11.26 1.89
C LEU A 314 13.71 -12.44 0.92
N GLU A 315 14.65 -13.36 1.15
CA GLU A 315 14.77 -14.60 0.38
C GLU A 315 13.48 -15.43 0.48
N ASP A 316 12.93 -15.60 1.68
CA ASP A 316 11.64 -16.30 1.89
C ASP A 316 10.48 -15.56 1.25
N PHE A 317 10.44 -14.21 1.36
CA PHE A 317 9.43 -13.40 0.68
C PHE A 317 9.50 -13.57 -0.84
N TRP A 318 10.66 -13.42 -1.46
CA TRP A 318 10.82 -13.53 -2.91
C TRP A 318 10.53 -14.94 -3.42
N ARG A 319 10.87 -15.96 -2.66
CA ARG A 319 10.53 -17.35 -2.99
C ARG A 319 9.02 -17.56 -3.13
N ARG A 320 8.19 -16.82 -2.37
CA ARG A 320 6.72 -16.93 -2.34
C ARG A 320 6.00 -15.90 -3.19
N SER A 321 6.69 -14.88 -3.70
CA SER A 321 6.03 -13.74 -4.33
C SER A 321 6.66 -13.26 -5.65
N ASP A 322 7.88 -13.71 -6.01
CA ASP A 322 8.58 -13.22 -7.21
C ASP A 322 7.82 -13.59 -8.48
N VAL A 323 7.34 -12.56 -9.17
CA VAL A 323 6.73 -12.72 -10.50
C VAL A 323 7.81 -12.47 -11.55
N ARG A 324 8.07 -13.47 -12.40
CA ARG A 324 9.07 -13.40 -13.46
C ARG A 324 8.43 -13.28 -14.81
N VAL A 325 8.87 -12.27 -15.56
CA VAL A 325 8.44 -12.02 -16.92
C VAL A 325 9.66 -12.12 -17.83
N ARG A 326 9.61 -12.96 -18.88
CA ARG A 326 10.69 -13.17 -19.83
C ARG A 326 10.19 -13.05 -21.27
N ASP A 327 11.11 -12.86 -22.20
CA ASP A 327 10.89 -12.92 -23.65
C ASP A 327 9.80 -11.96 -24.19
N ILE A 328 9.70 -10.77 -23.57
CA ILE A 328 8.74 -9.74 -23.98
C ILE A 328 9.09 -9.20 -25.37
N ARG A 329 8.09 -9.03 -26.22
CA ARG A 329 8.23 -8.35 -27.52
C ARG A 329 8.42 -6.84 -27.35
N GLN A 330 9.68 -6.38 -27.41
CA GLN A 330 10.06 -4.98 -27.24
C GLN A 330 9.48 -4.05 -28.32
N ASP A 331 9.31 -4.55 -29.54
CA ASP A 331 8.69 -3.82 -30.65
C ASP A 331 7.26 -3.40 -30.34
N ARG A 332 6.50 -4.19 -29.57
CA ARG A 332 5.13 -3.96 -29.18
C ARG A 332 5.00 -3.16 -27.86
N ILE A 333 5.79 -3.53 -26.85
CA ILE A 333 5.71 -2.95 -25.51
C ILE A 333 6.58 -1.69 -25.38
N LYS A 334 7.58 -1.51 -26.27
CA LYS A 334 8.55 -0.40 -26.23
C LYS A 334 9.32 -0.28 -24.91
N ARG A 335 9.50 -1.41 -24.23
CA ARG A 335 10.23 -1.56 -22.96
C ARG A 335 11.06 -2.86 -22.99
N SER A 336 12.19 -2.85 -22.32
CA SER A 336 13.01 -4.07 -22.17
C SER A 336 12.41 -5.01 -21.12
N THR A 337 12.70 -6.29 -21.22
CA THR A 337 12.32 -7.29 -20.21
C THR A 337 12.87 -6.91 -18.83
N VAL A 338 14.09 -6.37 -18.75
CA VAL A 338 14.72 -5.93 -17.50
C VAL A 338 13.94 -4.80 -16.84
N GLU A 339 13.43 -3.82 -17.63
CA GLU A 339 12.61 -2.73 -17.10
C GLU A 339 11.28 -3.21 -16.53
N ILE A 340 10.61 -4.12 -17.22
CA ILE A 340 9.35 -4.72 -16.76
C ILE A 340 9.59 -5.54 -15.49
N GLN A 341 10.68 -6.31 -15.44
CA GLN A 341 11.04 -7.09 -14.27
C GLN A 341 11.41 -6.20 -13.07
N GLN A 342 12.17 -5.12 -13.31
CA GLN A 342 12.48 -4.11 -12.29
C GLN A 342 11.21 -3.50 -11.71
N ALA A 343 10.29 -3.03 -12.56
CA ALA A 343 9.04 -2.40 -12.15
C ALA A 343 8.13 -3.38 -11.39
N THR A 344 8.06 -4.63 -11.83
CA THR A 344 7.30 -5.68 -11.14
C THR A 344 7.83 -5.89 -9.72
N ARG A 345 9.13 -6.13 -9.56
CA ARG A 345 9.74 -6.32 -8.24
C ARG A 345 9.69 -5.08 -7.37
N PHE A 346 9.86 -3.90 -7.95
CA PHE A 346 9.70 -2.63 -7.25
C PHE A 346 8.32 -2.51 -6.59
N ASN A 347 7.26 -2.80 -7.34
CA ASN A 347 5.90 -2.74 -6.82
C ASN A 347 5.67 -3.77 -5.70
N LEU A 348 6.08 -5.03 -5.88
CA LEU A 348 5.93 -6.07 -4.87
C LEU A 348 6.75 -5.76 -3.60
N PHE A 349 7.95 -5.22 -3.75
CA PHE A 349 8.80 -4.82 -2.63
C PHE A 349 8.17 -3.70 -1.81
N HIS A 350 7.59 -2.68 -2.47
CA HIS A 350 6.92 -1.58 -1.76
C HIS A 350 5.63 -2.02 -1.06
N ILE A 351 4.88 -2.99 -1.59
CA ILE A 351 3.76 -3.60 -0.85
C ILE A 351 4.26 -4.26 0.43
N LEU A 352 5.35 -5.04 0.36
CA LEU A 352 5.95 -5.63 1.54
C LEU A 352 6.38 -4.57 2.55
N GLN A 353 7.08 -3.52 2.10
CA GLN A 353 7.52 -2.40 2.94
C GLN A 353 6.36 -1.69 3.65
N ALA A 354 5.19 -1.61 3.00
CA ALA A 354 4.02 -0.96 3.56
C ALA A 354 3.23 -1.85 4.54
N SER A 355 3.38 -3.19 4.47
CA SER A 355 2.48 -4.13 5.14
C SER A 355 3.14 -5.12 6.11
N ALA A 356 4.42 -5.45 5.94
CA ALA A 356 5.07 -6.60 6.60
C ALA A 356 4.92 -6.62 8.13
N ARG A 357 5.06 -5.48 8.79
CA ARG A 357 4.98 -5.32 10.25
C ARG A 357 3.90 -4.31 10.65
N ALA A 358 2.88 -4.13 9.83
CA ALA A 358 1.72 -3.29 10.15
C ALA A 358 0.99 -3.81 11.41
N GLU A 359 0.95 -5.13 11.58
CA GLU A 359 0.36 -5.87 12.71
C GLU A 359 -1.10 -5.45 12.99
N ASP A 360 -1.35 -4.66 14.03
CA ASP A 360 -2.68 -4.19 14.44
C ASP A 360 -3.12 -2.88 13.75
N LYS A 361 -2.48 -2.50 12.65
CA LYS A 361 -2.77 -1.30 11.86
C LYS A 361 -3.13 -1.67 10.41
N GLY A 362 -3.73 -0.70 9.71
CA GLY A 362 -3.94 -0.77 8.26
C GLY A 362 -2.68 -0.42 7.47
N VAL A 363 -2.83 -0.33 6.15
CA VAL A 363 -1.80 0.18 5.24
C VAL A 363 -2.23 1.56 4.76
N PRO A 364 -1.43 2.62 5.02
CA PRO A 364 -1.73 3.94 4.48
C PRO A 364 -1.75 3.93 2.94
N ALA A 365 -2.58 4.76 2.31
CA ALA A 365 -2.69 4.82 0.85
C ALA A 365 -1.35 5.06 0.13
N LYS A 366 -0.45 5.80 0.77
CA LYS A 366 0.92 6.07 0.32
C LYS A 366 1.98 5.20 1.02
N GLY A 367 1.57 4.17 1.74
CA GLY A 367 2.46 3.41 2.61
C GLY A 367 3.14 4.31 3.64
N LEU A 368 4.44 4.11 3.84
CA LEU A 368 5.26 4.97 4.71
C LEU A 368 6.33 5.72 3.88
N THR A 369 5.98 6.08 2.63
CA THR A 369 6.87 6.75 1.67
C THR A 369 6.57 8.25 1.51
N GLY A 370 5.45 8.73 2.05
CA GLY A 370 5.00 10.12 2.05
C GLY A 370 3.76 10.30 2.90
N GLN A 371 3.34 11.55 3.12
CA GLN A 371 2.24 11.89 4.02
C GLN A 371 0.92 12.22 3.31
N ALA A 372 0.87 12.19 1.98
CA ALA A 372 -0.36 12.50 1.26
C ALA A 372 -1.53 11.60 1.71
N TYR A 373 -2.73 12.11 1.56
CA TYR A 373 -3.95 11.58 2.19
C TYR A 373 -3.86 11.46 3.71
N GLU A 374 -3.00 12.27 4.35
CA GLU A 374 -2.84 12.37 5.80
C GLU A 374 -2.47 11.03 6.48
N GLY A 375 -1.96 10.06 5.70
CA GLY A 375 -1.63 8.71 6.19
C GLY A 375 -2.83 7.82 6.49
N HIS A 376 -4.01 8.15 5.96
CA HIS A 376 -5.23 7.39 6.19
C HIS A 376 -5.23 6.03 5.49
N TYR A 377 -5.99 5.11 6.07
CA TYR A 377 -6.34 3.81 5.52
C TYR A 377 -7.68 3.92 4.79
N PHE A 378 -7.78 3.22 3.64
CA PHE A 378 -8.95 3.17 2.76
C PHE A 378 -9.31 1.70 2.45
N TRP A 379 -10.38 1.50 1.67
CA TRP A 379 -10.77 0.21 1.10
C TRP A 379 -9.78 -0.35 0.06
N ASP A 380 -8.80 0.43 -0.31
CA ASP A 380 -7.65 0.06 -1.15
C ASP A 380 -7.00 -1.24 -0.70
N SER A 381 -6.88 -1.43 0.63
CA SER A 381 -6.28 -2.63 1.21
C SER A 381 -7.07 -3.89 0.85
N GLU A 382 -8.38 -3.84 0.93
CA GLU A 382 -9.26 -4.99 0.75
C GLU A 382 -9.31 -5.46 -0.70
N ILE A 383 -9.37 -4.53 -1.64
CA ILE A 383 -9.60 -4.84 -3.06
C ILE A 383 -8.30 -4.96 -3.86
N TYR A 384 -7.26 -4.22 -3.49
CA TYR A 384 -6.03 -4.16 -4.30
C TYR A 384 -4.81 -4.80 -3.64
N LEU A 385 -4.67 -4.75 -2.30
CA LEU A 385 -3.50 -5.34 -1.63
C LEU A 385 -3.75 -6.77 -1.16
N LEU A 386 -4.93 -7.03 -0.57
CA LEU A 386 -5.24 -8.35 -0.03
C LEU A 386 -5.18 -9.47 -1.08
N PRO A 387 -5.57 -9.29 -2.35
CA PRO A 387 -5.39 -10.35 -3.35
C PRO A 387 -3.93 -10.85 -3.45
N PHE A 388 -2.95 -9.94 -3.46
CA PHE A 388 -1.54 -10.32 -3.44
C PHE A 388 -1.14 -10.99 -2.11
N LEU A 389 -1.50 -10.37 -0.98
CA LEU A 389 -1.07 -10.82 0.35
C LEU A 389 -1.69 -12.16 0.74
N ILE A 390 -2.94 -12.43 0.35
CA ILE A 390 -3.63 -13.71 0.60
C ILE A 390 -2.84 -14.88 -0.01
N TYR A 391 -2.35 -14.69 -1.24
CA TYR A 391 -1.67 -15.75 -2.00
C TYR A 391 -0.15 -15.81 -1.82
N THR A 392 0.47 -14.81 -1.16
CA THR A 392 1.93 -14.76 -0.95
C THR A 392 2.34 -14.69 0.52
N SER A 393 1.55 -14.01 1.34
CA SER A 393 1.86 -13.70 2.73
C SER A 393 0.60 -13.72 3.61
N PRO A 394 -0.11 -14.87 3.72
CA PRO A 394 -1.43 -14.95 4.37
C PRO A 394 -1.47 -14.46 5.82
N ARG A 395 -0.33 -14.49 6.53
CA ARG A 395 -0.23 -13.93 7.88
C ARG A 395 -0.38 -12.39 7.86
N ILE A 396 0.17 -11.72 6.86
CA ILE A 396 0.01 -10.26 6.71
C ILE A 396 -1.45 -9.95 6.35
N ALA A 397 -2.06 -10.73 5.45
CA ALA A 397 -3.48 -10.59 5.12
C ALA A 397 -4.38 -10.73 6.35
N LYS A 398 -4.12 -11.74 7.20
CA LYS A 398 -4.83 -11.92 8.48
C LYS A 398 -4.71 -10.70 9.39
N ASN A 399 -3.53 -10.11 9.50
CA ASN A 399 -3.32 -8.92 10.33
C ASN A 399 -4.17 -7.74 9.85
N LEU A 400 -4.28 -7.50 8.54
CA LEU A 400 -5.10 -6.41 7.99
C LEU A 400 -6.60 -6.66 8.23
N LEU A 401 -7.07 -7.90 8.11
CA LEU A 401 -8.46 -8.25 8.45
C LEU A 401 -8.72 -8.17 9.96
N THR A 402 -7.74 -8.52 10.80
CA THR A 402 -7.82 -8.34 12.26
C THR A 402 -7.92 -6.88 12.63
N PHE A 403 -7.20 -5.99 11.92
CA PHE A 403 -7.33 -4.55 12.10
C PHE A 403 -8.78 -4.08 11.84
N ARG A 404 -9.42 -4.56 10.75
CA ARG A 404 -10.85 -4.26 10.49
C ARG A 404 -11.76 -4.78 11.59
N TYR A 405 -11.52 -5.97 12.09
CA TYR A 405 -12.28 -6.49 13.24
C TYR A 405 -12.14 -5.61 14.49
N ASN A 406 -10.92 -5.14 14.78
CA ASN A 406 -10.64 -4.28 15.93
C ASN A 406 -11.35 -2.91 15.83
N MET A 407 -11.73 -2.47 14.62
CA MET A 407 -12.52 -1.25 14.39
C MET A 407 -14.03 -1.44 14.61
N LEU A 408 -14.50 -2.65 14.81
CA LEU A 408 -15.94 -2.94 14.88
C LEU A 408 -16.69 -2.12 15.94
N PRO A 409 -16.14 -1.81 17.14
CA PRO A 409 -16.79 -0.94 18.11
C PRO A 409 -17.04 0.47 17.56
N GLN A 410 -16.08 1.08 16.86
CA GLN A 410 -16.20 2.39 16.23
C GLN A 410 -17.20 2.35 15.06
N ALA A 411 -17.16 1.30 14.24
CA ALA A 411 -18.09 1.12 13.15
C ALA A 411 -19.54 0.98 13.63
N ARG A 412 -19.79 0.27 14.75
CA ARG A 412 -21.10 0.21 15.42
C ARG A 412 -21.52 1.58 15.96
N ALA A 413 -20.60 2.31 16.55
CA ALA A 413 -20.89 3.67 17.06
C ALA A 413 -21.28 4.60 15.91
N ARG A 414 -20.56 4.50 14.77
CA ARG A 414 -20.85 5.30 13.56
C ARG A 414 -22.22 4.96 12.97
N ALA A 415 -22.58 3.69 12.85
CA ALA A 415 -23.91 3.29 12.38
C ALA A 415 -25.02 3.87 13.25
N ARG A 416 -24.90 3.77 14.60
CA ARG A 416 -25.88 4.36 15.53
C ARG A 416 -25.96 5.88 15.43
N GLU A 417 -24.83 6.57 15.27
CA GLU A 417 -24.80 8.03 15.08
C GLU A 417 -25.64 8.45 13.86
N LEU A 418 -25.59 7.67 12.80
CA LEU A 418 -26.34 7.93 11.57
C LEU A 418 -27.77 7.37 11.58
N GLY A 419 -28.21 6.76 12.68
CA GLY A 419 -29.54 6.20 12.83
C GLY A 419 -29.70 4.81 12.25
N HIS A 420 -28.60 4.08 11.99
CA HIS A 420 -28.59 2.74 11.40
C HIS A 420 -28.29 1.64 12.41
N ARG A 421 -28.74 0.41 12.07
CA ARG A 421 -28.38 -0.83 12.76
C ARG A 421 -27.04 -1.37 12.22
N GLY A 422 -26.41 -2.25 13.00
CA GLY A 422 -25.19 -2.94 12.60
C GLY A 422 -23.93 -2.09 12.73
N ALA A 423 -23.03 -2.19 11.76
CA ALA A 423 -21.76 -1.49 11.73
C ALA A 423 -21.51 -0.80 10.39
N MET A 424 -20.95 0.40 10.41
CA MET A 424 -20.55 1.17 9.24
C MET A 424 -19.06 1.51 9.34
N PHE A 425 -18.26 0.87 8.52
CA PHE A 425 -16.82 1.13 8.45
C PHE A 425 -16.54 2.48 7.78
N PRO A 426 -15.53 3.24 8.27
CA PRO A 426 -15.21 4.57 7.76
C PRO A 426 -14.58 4.50 6.36
N TRP A 427 -14.77 5.59 5.60
CA TRP A 427 -14.09 5.78 4.32
C TRP A 427 -12.60 6.08 4.52
N ARG A 428 -12.27 7.02 5.44
CA ARG A 428 -10.88 7.42 5.75
C ARG A 428 -10.65 7.38 7.25
N THR A 429 -9.58 6.71 7.68
CA THR A 429 -9.30 6.59 9.11
C THR A 429 -7.86 6.21 9.41
N ILE A 430 -7.40 6.52 10.62
CA ILE A 430 -6.25 5.89 11.27
C ILE A 430 -6.70 5.12 12.52
N SER A 431 -7.61 5.69 13.31
CA SER A 431 -8.04 5.16 14.61
C SER A 431 -9.28 4.25 14.56
N GLY A 432 -9.96 4.17 13.41
CA GLY A 432 -11.25 3.50 13.26
C GLY A 432 -12.45 4.46 13.23
N GLU A 433 -12.28 5.72 13.56
CA GLU A 433 -13.29 6.75 13.41
C GLU A 433 -13.24 7.39 12.03
N GLU A 434 -14.39 7.85 11.49
CA GLU A 434 -14.42 8.59 10.22
C GLU A 434 -13.67 9.91 10.36
N ALA A 435 -12.63 10.11 9.55
CA ALA A 435 -11.77 11.28 9.59
C ALA A 435 -11.91 12.20 8.36
N SER A 436 -12.90 11.96 7.49
CA SER A 436 -13.07 12.71 6.26
C SER A 436 -13.90 13.96 6.44
N ALA A 437 -13.34 15.11 5.99
CA ALA A 437 -14.09 16.34 5.77
C ALA A 437 -14.89 16.31 4.45
N TYR A 438 -14.58 15.35 3.56
CA TYR A 438 -15.21 15.23 2.25
C TYR A 438 -16.53 14.47 2.41
N TYR A 439 -17.63 15.24 2.48
CA TYR A 439 -18.96 14.74 2.81
C TYR A 439 -19.43 13.56 1.90
N ALA A 440 -20.59 13.61 1.29
CA ALA A 440 -21.26 12.46 0.68
C ALA A 440 -20.48 11.71 -0.41
N ALA A 441 -19.53 12.35 -1.12
CA ALA A 441 -18.70 11.66 -2.11
C ALA A 441 -17.77 10.61 -1.46
N GLY A 442 -17.37 10.82 -0.22
CA GLY A 442 -16.58 9.86 0.56
C GLY A 442 -17.44 9.10 1.56
N THR A 443 -18.12 9.82 2.47
CA THR A 443 -18.82 9.19 3.61
C THR A 443 -20.07 8.40 3.21
N ALA A 444 -20.60 8.56 2.00
CA ALA A 444 -21.65 7.71 1.44
C ALA A 444 -21.14 6.47 0.68
N GLN A 445 -19.84 6.14 0.78
CA GLN A 445 -19.26 4.91 0.21
C GLN A 445 -19.54 3.70 1.12
N TYR A 446 -20.78 3.29 1.22
CA TYR A 446 -21.21 2.15 2.05
C TYR A 446 -20.69 0.80 1.54
N HIS A 447 -20.33 0.70 0.25
CA HIS A 447 -19.78 -0.50 -0.37
C HIS A 447 -18.55 -1.04 0.37
N ILE A 448 -17.81 -0.18 1.11
CA ILE A 448 -16.64 -0.57 1.92
C ILE A 448 -16.95 -1.71 2.89
N ASN A 449 -18.16 -1.73 3.45
CA ASN A 449 -18.62 -2.84 4.28
C ASN A 449 -18.58 -4.17 3.54
N ALA A 450 -19.08 -4.17 2.31
CA ALA A 450 -19.10 -5.38 1.48
C ALA A 450 -17.70 -5.73 0.94
N ASP A 451 -16.86 -4.75 0.65
CA ASP A 451 -15.48 -4.94 0.21
C ASP A 451 -14.65 -5.67 1.29
N ILE A 452 -14.82 -5.29 2.56
CA ILE A 452 -14.15 -5.95 3.69
C ILE A 452 -14.64 -7.42 3.81
N MET A 453 -15.93 -7.66 3.64
CA MET A 453 -16.49 -9.01 3.73
C MET A 453 -16.13 -9.87 2.51
N TYR A 454 -16.00 -9.28 1.34
CA TYR A 454 -15.44 -9.92 0.15
C TYR A 454 -13.99 -10.39 0.41
N ALA A 455 -13.16 -9.51 0.91
CA ALA A 455 -11.77 -9.82 1.24
C ALA A 455 -11.65 -10.90 2.33
N LEU A 456 -12.51 -10.86 3.36
CA LEU A 456 -12.62 -11.92 4.37
C LEU A 456 -12.97 -13.27 3.73
N ARG A 457 -13.97 -13.31 2.84
CA ARG A 457 -14.36 -14.53 2.11
C ARG A 457 -13.19 -15.09 1.31
N LYS A 458 -12.49 -14.24 0.54
CA LYS A 458 -11.32 -14.64 -0.25
C LYS A 458 -10.19 -15.18 0.63
N TYR A 459 -9.93 -14.54 1.76
CA TYR A 459 -8.93 -14.99 2.72
C TYR A 459 -9.27 -16.40 3.26
N VAL A 460 -10.50 -16.60 3.74
CA VAL A 460 -10.93 -17.90 4.29
C VAL A 460 -10.90 -18.99 3.22
N GLN A 461 -11.35 -18.70 2.00
CA GLN A 461 -11.35 -19.67 0.90
C GLN A 461 -9.93 -20.09 0.49
N ALA A 462 -9.00 -19.13 0.40
CA ALA A 462 -7.64 -19.37 -0.03
C ALA A 462 -6.77 -20.03 1.06
N THR A 463 -7.02 -19.71 2.34
CA THR A 463 -6.18 -20.20 3.45
C THR A 463 -6.78 -21.41 4.16
N GLY A 464 -8.11 -21.54 4.19
CA GLY A 464 -8.84 -22.50 5.03
C GLY A 464 -8.90 -22.11 6.50
N ASP A 465 -8.62 -20.85 6.87
CA ASP A 465 -8.62 -20.37 8.26
C ASP A 465 -10.04 -20.16 8.80
N GLU A 466 -10.76 -21.28 8.96
CA GLU A 466 -12.08 -21.33 9.57
C GLU A 466 -12.10 -20.80 11.01
N GLN A 467 -10.98 -20.87 11.71
CA GLN A 467 -10.89 -20.35 13.08
C GLN A 467 -11.03 -18.82 13.11
N PHE A 468 -10.38 -18.12 12.18
CA PHE A 468 -10.52 -16.66 12.04
C PHE A 468 -11.97 -16.27 11.69
N LEU A 469 -12.62 -17.05 10.82
CA LEU A 469 -14.03 -16.84 10.50
C LEU A 469 -14.92 -16.95 11.74
N ARG A 470 -14.69 -17.95 12.60
CA ARG A 470 -15.45 -18.16 13.84
C ARG A 470 -15.21 -17.09 14.88
N ASP A 471 -13.95 -16.70 15.10
CA ASP A 471 -13.55 -15.79 16.17
C ASP A 471 -13.87 -14.32 15.86
N CYS A 472 -13.75 -13.93 14.58
CA CYS A 472 -13.82 -12.54 14.14
C CYS A 472 -14.82 -12.34 12.99
N GLY A 473 -14.71 -13.15 11.95
CA GLY A 473 -15.41 -12.93 10.69
C GLY A 473 -16.93 -13.01 10.80
N ALA A 474 -17.45 -13.96 11.53
CA ALA A 474 -18.90 -14.15 11.69
C ALA A 474 -19.57 -12.94 12.35
N GLU A 475 -18.94 -12.33 13.34
CA GLU A 475 -19.46 -11.12 13.98
C GLU A 475 -19.47 -9.91 13.00
N MET A 476 -18.40 -9.72 12.22
CA MET A 476 -18.36 -8.68 11.19
C MET A 476 -19.46 -8.88 10.14
N LEU A 477 -19.68 -10.14 9.71
CA LEU A 477 -20.73 -10.49 8.74
C LEU A 477 -22.13 -10.17 9.25
N VAL A 478 -22.44 -10.51 10.52
CA VAL A 478 -23.73 -10.17 11.15
C VAL A 478 -23.95 -8.67 11.14
N GLU A 479 -22.96 -7.90 11.57
CA GLU A 479 -23.10 -6.45 11.73
C GLU A 479 -23.17 -5.70 10.38
N THR A 480 -22.44 -6.17 9.37
CA THR A 480 -22.53 -5.58 8.03
C THR A 480 -23.83 -5.95 7.33
N ALA A 481 -24.32 -7.17 7.51
CA ALA A 481 -25.62 -7.58 6.97
C ALA A 481 -26.78 -6.77 7.56
N ARG A 482 -26.73 -6.46 8.87
CA ARG A 482 -27.73 -5.59 9.53
C ARG A 482 -27.75 -4.19 8.93
N LEU A 483 -26.59 -3.62 8.63
CA LEU A 483 -26.51 -2.30 7.97
C LEU A 483 -27.20 -2.31 6.61
N TRP A 484 -26.93 -3.33 5.80
CA TRP A 484 -27.51 -3.41 4.45
C TRP A 484 -29.03 -3.49 4.45
N VAL A 485 -29.59 -4.28 5.33
CA VAL A 485 -31.07 -4.41 5.45
C VAL A 485 -31.71 -3.13 5.99
N ASP A 486 -31.02 -2.45 6.90
CA ASP A 486 -31.51 -1.19 7.50
C ASP A 486 -31.39 -0.01 6.52
N LEU A 487 -30.37 -0.01 5.67
CA LEU A 487 -30.13 1.02 4.65
C LEU A 487 -31.05 0.88 3.44
N GLY A 488 -31.37 -0.35 3.05
CA GLY A 488 -32.17 -0.64 1.88
C GLY A 488 -33.67 -0.77 2.19
N PHE A 489 -34.48 -0.91 1.14
CA PHE A 489 -35.93 -1.07 1.25
C PHE A 489 -36.49 -1.80 0.02
N TYR A 490 -37.67 -2.41 0.18
CA TYR A 490 -38.41 -2.99 -0.93
C TYR A 490 -39.23 -1.90 -1.64
N SER A 491 -39.05 -1.77 -2.95
CA SER A 491 -39.63 -0.68 -3.76
C SER A 491 -40.76 -1.19 -4.65
N ASP A 492 -41.99 -0.73 -4.40
CA ASP A 492 -43.14 -0.99 -5.27
C ASP A 492 -42.91 -0.53 -6.72
N ALA A 493 -42.27 0.62 -6.89
CA ALA A 493 -41.91 1.19 -8.19
C ALA A 493 -40.90 0.34 -8.99
N LYS A 494 -40.17 -0.55 -8.33
CA LYS A 494 -39.23 -1.50 -8.93
C LYS A 494 -39.73 -2.95 -8.86
N GLY A 495 -41.03 -3.17 -8.61
CA GLY A 495 -41.65 -4.49 -8.54
C GLY A 495 -41.15 -5.31 -7.35
N GLU A 496 -41.25 -4.76 -6.16
CA GLU A 496 -40.85 -5.38 -4.87
C GLU A 496 -39.36 -5.77 -4.82
N LYS A 497 -38.51 -5.14 -5.64
CA LYS A 497 -37.08 -5.34 -5.57
C LYS A 497 -36.49 -4.57 -4.38
N PHE A 498 -35.44 -5.16 -3.78
CA PHE A 498 -34.69 -4.52 -2.71
C PHE A 498 -33.75 -3.48 -3.32
N CYS A 499 -33.90 -2.22 -2.94
CA CYS A 499 -33.20 -1.04 -3.48
C CYS A 499 -32.35 -0.38 -2.40
N ILE A 500 -31.22 0.20 -2.81
CA ILE A 500 -30.34 0.99 -1.95
C ILE A 500 -30.15 2.36 -2.60
N ASN A 501 -30.60 3.42 -1.90
CA ASN A 501 -30.59 4.79 -2.41
C ASN A 501 -29.55 5.66 -1.72
N SER A 502 -29.17 6.76 -2.38
CA SER A 502 -28.32 7.81 -1.83
C SER A 502 -26.94 7.32 -1.39
N VAL A 503 -26.28 6.55 -2.24
CA VAL A 503 -24.94 6.01 -2.04
C VAL A 503 -23.94 6.54 -3.06
N THR A 504 -22.67 6.47 -2.74
CA THR A 504 -21.57 6.69 -3.69
C THR A 504 -20.85 5.35 -3.89
N GLY A 505 -20.70 4.93 -5.14
CA GLY A 505 -19.92 3.76 -5.51
C GLY A 505 -18.40 4.04 -5.48
N PRO A 506 -17.57 3.14 -6.01
CA PRO A 506 -16.14 3.39 -6.22
C PRO A 506 -15.86 4.67 -7.01
N ASP A 507 -16.70 5.00 -7.97
CA ASP A 507 -16.59 6.18 -8.80
C ASP A 507 -17.17 7.43 -8.11
N GLU A 508 -16.31 8.30 -7.63
CA GLU A 508 -16.69 9.54 -6.93
C GLU A 508 -17.19 10.66 -7.85
N TYR A 509 -17.15 10.49 -9.19
CA TYR A 509 -17.74 11.43 -10.13
C TYR A 509 -19.27 11.25 -10.25
N ASN A 510 -19.79 10.19 -9.65
CA ASN A 510 -21.22 9.88 -9.57
C ASN A 510 -21.63 9.71 -8.11
N THR A 511 -21.81 10.84 -7.44
CA THR A 511 -22.01 10.92 -5.97
C THR A 511 -23.50 11.00 -5.63
N VAL A 512 -23.89 10.29 -4.55
CA VAL A 512 -25.25 10.26 -3.99
C VAL A 512 -26.27 9.85 -5.04
N VAL A 513 -26.07 8.65 -5.55
CA VAL A 513 -26.93 8.05 -6.59
C VAL A 513 -27.82 6.95 -5.99
N ASN A 514 -28.87 6.58 -6.72
CA ASN A 514 -29.74 5.51 -6.34
C ASN A 514 -29.37 4.22 -7.10
N ASN A 515 -29.39 3.11 -6.40
CA ASN A 515 -29.13 1.78 -6.95
C ASN A 515 -27.79 1.73 -7.74
N ASN A 516 -26.71 2.20 -7.10
CA ASN A 516 -25.38 2.00 -7.68
C ASN A 516 -25.11 0.50 -7.87
N ALA A 517 -24.80 0.11 -9.10
CA ALA A 517 -24.69 -1.29 -9.48
C ALA A 517 -23.63 -2.05 -8.70
N TYR A 518 -22.44 -1.44 -8.50
CA TYR A 518 -21.36 -2.02 -7.71
C TYR A 518 -21.81 -2.26 -6.26
N THR A 519 -22.35 -1.22 -5.61
CA THR A 519 -22.83 -1.30 -4.23
C THR A 519 -23.88 -2.39 -4.07
N ASN A 520 -24.89 -2.44 -4.95
CA ASN A 520 -25.95 -3.43 -4.88
C ASN A 520 -25.43 -4.87 -5.10
N LEU A 521 -24.53 -5.07 -6.07
CA LEU A 521 -23.90 -6.38 -6.32
C LEU A 521 -23.09 -6.86 -5.13
N MET A 522 -22.24 -5.99 -4.56
CA MET A 522 -21.38 -6.33 -3.42
C MET A 522 -22.19 -6.52 -2.13
N ALA A 523 -23.20 -5.69 -1.89
CA ALA A 523 -24.14 -5.87 -0.76
C ALA A 523 -24.90 -7.20 -0.84
N ARG A 524 -25.34 -7.58 -2.04
CA ARG A 524 -25.97 -8.89 -2.27
C ARG A 524 -25.07 -10.05 -1.86
N GLU A 525 -23.80 -10.02 -2.26
CA GLU A 525 -22.84 -11.06 -1.91
C GLU A 525 -22.51 -11.06 -0.40
N ASN A 526 -22.43 -9.88 0.24
CA ASN A 526 -22.22 -9.77 1.69
C ASN A 526 -23.40 -10.40 2.45
N LEU A 527 -24.65 -10.09 2.08
CA LEU A 527 -25.84 -10.64 2.70
C LEU A 527 -25.90 -12.17 2.55
N ARG A 528 -25.63 -12.70 1.34
CA ARG A 528 -25.54 -14.14 1.09
C ARG A 528 -24.48 -14.82 1.94
N TYR A 529 -23.28 -14.25 1.97
CA TYR A 529 -22.17 -14.84 2.73
C TYR A 529 -22.43 -14.81 4.24
N ALA A 530 -23.06 -13.75 4.75
CA ALA A 530 -23.47 -13.66 6.15
C ALA A 530 -24.48 -14.76 6.51
N ALA A 531 -25.54 -14.91 5.72
CA ALA A 531 -26.56 -15.94 5.94
C ALA A 531 -25.98 -17.37 5.86
N GLN A 532 -25.19 -17.65 4.81
CA GLN A 532 -24.52 -18.93 4.63
C GLN A 532 -23.58 -19.27 5.78
N THR A 533 -22.83 -18.28 6.29
CA THR A 533 -21.91 -18.48 7.42
C THR A 533 -22.67 -18.80 8.69
N VAL A 534 -23.72 -18.06 9.01
CA VAL A 534 -24.55 -18.30 10.20
C VAL A 534 -25.21 -19.69 10.15
N GLU A 535 -25.80 -20.09 9.02
CA GLU A 535 -26.38 -21.41 8.84
C GLU A 535 -25.35 -22.55 8.93
N ALA A 536 -24.15 -22.33 8.36
CA ALA A 536 -23.07 -23.29 8.48
C ALA A 536 -22.58 -23.45 9.94
N LEU A 537 -22.50 -22.37 10.70
CA LEU A 537 -22.16 -22.40 12.12
C LEU A 537 -23.25 -23.11 12.93
N ARG A 538 -24.54 -22.81 12.66
CA ARG A 538 -25.67 -23.48 13.29
C ARG A 538 -25.61 -24.99 13.10
N ALA A 539 -25.31 -25.44 11.89
CA ALA A 539 -25.28 -26.87 11.55
C ALA A 539 -24.02 -27.59 12.02
N LYS A 540 -22.84 -26.96 11.92
CA LYS A 540 -21.56 -27.64 12.11
C LYS A 540 -20.84 -27.31 13.42
N SER A 541 -21.18 -26.20 14.09
CA SER A 541 -20.52 -25.70 15.30
C SER A 541 -21.54 -25.02 16.23
N PRO A 542 -22.53 -25.75 16.81
CA PRO A 542 -23.61 -25.17 17.59
C PRO A 542 -23.17 -24.30 18.77
N GLU A 543 -22.07 -24.66 19.43
CA GLU A 543 -21.53 -23.86 20.54
C GLU A 543 -21.02 -22.48 20.07
N VAL A 544 -20.32 -22.42 18.92
CA VAL A 544 -19.85 -21.16 18.31
C VAL A 544 -21.05 -20.33 17.85
N TYR A 545 -22.06 -20.96 17.28
CA TYR A 545 -23.31 -20.31 16.91
C TYR A 545 -24.01 -19.69 18.13
N GLN A 546 -24.15 -20.40 19.24
CA GLN A 546 -24.74 -19.86 20.47
C GLN A 546 -23.93 -18.71 21.06
N ALA A 547 -22.60 -18.80 21.02
CA ALA A 547 -21.73 -17.70 21.43
C ALA A 547 -21.94 -16.45 20.54
N LEU A 548 -22.04 -16.63 19.22
CA LEU A 548 -22.33 -15.55 18.28
C LEU A 548 -23.71 -14.92 18.55
N VAL A 549 -24.76 -15.74 18.74
CA VAL A 549 -26.12 -15.28 19.09
C VAL A 549 -26.08 -14.46 20.39
N HIS A 550 -25.42 -14.96 21.42
CA HIS A 550 -25.32 -14.26 22.69
C HIS A 550 -24.58 -12.90 22.55
N LYS A 551 -23.47 -12.89 21.77
CA LYS A 551 -22.64 -11.70 21.57
C LYS A 551 -23.34 -10.62 20.75
N THR A 552 -24.10 -11.02 19.73
CA THR A 552 -24.72 -10.11 18.76
C THR A 552 -26.23 -9.94 18.95
N THR A 553 -26.84 -10.73 19.83
CA THR A 553 -28.30 -10.81 20.00
C THR A 553 -29.04 -11.16 18.69
N LEU A 554 -28.40 -12.00 17.85
CA LEU A 554 -28.91 -12.40 16.55
C LEU A 554 -30.24 -13.13 16.64
N GLN A 555 -31.20 -12.75 15.79
CA GLN A 555 -32.50 -13.39 15.65
C GLN A 555 -32.55 -14.24 14.36
N ASP A 556 -33.24 -15.38 14.39
CA ASP A 556 -33.39 -16.24 13.21
C ASP A 556 -34.06 -15.50 12.03
N SER A 557 -35.04 -14.64 12.30
CA SER A 557 -35.71 -13.79 11.31
C SER A 557 -34.77 -12.82 10.56
N GLU A 558 -33.64 -12.43 11.17
CA GLU A 558 -32.67 -11.57 10.49
C GLU A 558 -31.97 -12.30 9.35
N VAL A 559 -31.65 -13.61 9.56
CA VAL A 559 -30.98 -14.43 8.54
C VAL A 559 -31.90 -14.66 7.34
N GLU A 560 -33.19 -14.92 7.60
CA GLU A 560 -34.22 -15.05 6.54
C GLU A 560 -34.36 -13.73 5.75
N GLU A 561 -34.36 -12.60 6.45
CA GLU A 561 -34.45 -11.28 5.85
C GLU A 561 -33.22 -10.95 4.97
N TRP A 562 -32.00 -11.32 5.41
CA TRP A 562 -30.79 -11.16 4.61
C TRP A 562 -30.87 -11.93 3.29
N MET A 563 -31.31 -13.17 3.32
CA MET A 563 -31.46 -13.96 2.09
C MET A 563 -32.52 -13.38 1.18
N ARG A 564 -33.70 -13.00 1.73
CA ARG A 564 -34.78 -12.36 0.97
C ARG A 564 -34.29 -11.05 0.31
N ALA A 565 -33.58 -10.19 1.03
CA ALA A 565 -33.01 -8.95 0.49
C ALA A 565 -31.98 -9.24 -0.63
N ALA A 566 -31.10 -10.23 -0.43
CA ALA A 566 -30.12 -10.64 -1.42
C ALA A 566 -30.76 -11.17 -2.71
N GLU A 567 -31.81 -12.01 -2.61
CA GLU A 567 -32.49 -12.59 -3.76
C GLU A 567 -33.33 -11.55 -4.52
N SER A 568 -33.85 -10.56 -3.81
CA SER A 568 -34.65 -9.48 -4.38
C SER A 568 -33.83 -8.26 -4.81
N MET A 569 -32.52 -8.26 -4.60
CA MET A 569 -31.63 -7.10 -4.86
C MET A 569 -31.81 -6.57 -6.29
N TYR A 570 -32.11 -5.28 -6.42
CA TYR A 570 -32.25 -4.61 -7.71
C TYR A 570 -30.86 -4.36 -8.32
N ILE A 571 -30.66 -4.89 -9.50
CA ILE A 571 -29.48 -4.58 -10.32
C ILE A 571 -30.00 -3.91 -11.61
N PRO A 572 -29.64 -2.66 -11.88
CA PRO A 572 -30.07 -1.98 -13.10
C PRO A 572 -29.56 -2.71 -14.35
N TYR A 573 -30.39 -2.80 -15.37
CA TYR A 573 -30.03 -3.39 -16.66
C TYR A 573 -30.73 -2.67 -17.80
N ASP A 574 -30.01 -2.34 -18.87
CA ASP A 574 -30.52 -1.77 -20.08
C ASP A 574 -30.59 -2.82 -21.20
N GLU A 575 -31.80 -3.23 -21.58
CA GLU A 575 -32.03 -4.28 -22.58
C GLU A 575 -31.57 -3.87 -24.00
N LYS A 576 -31.61 -2.58 -24.32
CA LYS A 576 -31.25 -2.07 -25.65
C LYS A 576 -29.71 -2.03 -25.83
N LEU A 577 -29.01 -1.52 -24.82
CA LEU A 577 -27.55 -1.44 -24.84
C LEU A 577 -26.90 -2.74 -24.38
N LYS A 578 -27.62 -3.63 -23.71
CA LYS A 578 -27.14 -4.86 -23.09
C LYS A 578 -26.00 -4.63 -22.10
N ILE A 579 -26.17 -3.59 -21.29
CA ILE A 579 -25.22 -3.19 -20.25
C ILE A 579 -25.90 -3.07 -18.90
N ILE A 580 -25.09 -3.03 -17.85
CA ILE A 580 -25.50 -2.65 -16.51
C ILE A 580 -25.22 -1.15 -16.35
N PRO A 581 -26.24 -0.28 -16.28
CA PRO A 581 -26.05 1.13 -15.93
C PRO A 581 -25.39 1.25 -14.55
N GLN A 582 -24.49 2.21 -14.38
CA GLN A 582 -23.78 2.43 -13.13
C GLN A 582 -24.72 2.78 -11.97
N ASP A 583 -25.80 3.52 -12.28
CA ASP A 583 -26.87 3.88 -11.35
C ASP A 583 -28.18 4.17 -12.13
N ASP A 584 -29.28 4.37 -11.41
CA ASP A 584 -30.61 4.62 -12.00
C ASP A 584 -30.65 5.83 -12.97
N SER A 585 -29.75 6.80 -12.80
CA SER A 585 -29.78 8.07 -13.54
C SER A 585 -28.67 8.18 -14.60
N PHE A 586 -27.68 7.27 -14.60
CA PHE A 586 -26.43 7.43 -15.38
C PHE A 586 -26.70 7.62 -16.89
N LEU A 587 -27.55 6.78 -17.49
CA LEU A 587 -27.83 6.85 -18.92
C LEU A 587 -28.64 8.10 -19.35
N GLY A 588 -29.31 8.75 -18.40
CA GLY A 588 -30.08 9.97 -18.65
C GLY A 588 -29.25 11.26 -18.62
N ARG A 589 -27.95 11.16 -18.29
CA ARG A 589 -27.04 12.31 -18.20
C ARG A 589 -26.43 12.65 -19.54
N GLU A 590 -26.03 13.92 -19.72
CA GLU A 590 -25.29 14.36 -20.90
C GLU A 590 -23.84 13.84 -20.90
N PRO A 591 -23.30 13.33 -22.02
CA PRO A 591 -21.88 12.93 -22.10
C PRO A 591 -20.93 14.08 -21.78
N TRP A 592 -19.79 13.76 -21.16
CA TRP A 592 -18.69 14.72 -20.95
C TRP A 592 -18.00 15.07 -22.27
N ASP A 593 -17.64 16.34 -22.44
CA ASP A 593 -16.93 16.79 -23.62
C ASP A 593 -15.42 16.55 -23.52
N PHE A 594 -15.00 15.30 -23.68
CA PHE A 594 -13.59 14.91 -23.64
C PHE A 594 -12.76 15.58 -24.74
N ARG A 595 -13.35 15.91 -25.89
CA ARG A 595 -12.63 16.48 -27.02
C ARG A 595 -12.12 17.89 -26.73
N ASN A 596 -12.92 18.68 -26.03
CA ASN A 596 -12.60 20.09 -25.72
C ASN A 596 -12.07 20.27 -24.29
N THR A 597 -11.93 19.20 -23.50
CA THR A 597 -11.32 19.27 -22.17
C THR A 597 -9.79 19.30 -22.30
N PRO A 598 -9.12 20.38 -21.85
CA PRO A 598 -7.65 20.46 -21.86
C PRO A 598 -7.01 19.33 -21.04
N ARG A 599 -5.87 18.81 -21.49
CA ARG A 599 -5.16 17.74 -20.79
C ARG A 599 -4.72 18.13 -19.39
N GLU A 600 -4.34 19.39 -19.20
CA GLU A 600 -3.93 19.97 -17.92
C GLU A 600 -5.08 20.13 -16.92
N HIS A 601 -6.34 19.94 -17.36
CA HIS A 601 -7.52 19.98 -16.48
C HIS A 601 -7.89 18.62 -15.88
N TYR A 602 -6.98 17.66 -15.89
CA TYR A 602 -7.14 16.41 -15.18
C TYR A 602 -6.21 16.35 -13.95
N PRO A 603 -6.68 15.83 -12.79
CA PRO A 603 -8.02 15.27 -12.56
C PRO A 603 -9.11 16.35 -12.53
N LEU A 604 -10.30 15.99 -13.03
CA LEU A 604 -11.40 16.98 -13.25
C LEU A 604 -11.81 17.72 -11.97
N LEU A 605 -11.80 17.07 -10.81
CA LEU A 605 -12.17 17.67 -9.52
C LEU A 605 -11.30 18.85 -9.09
N LEU A 606 -10.10 19.03 -9.65
CA LEU A 606 -9.24 20.17 -9.34
C LEU A 606 -9.58 21.40 -10.19
N PHE A 607 -10.32 21.23 -11.30
CA PHE A 607 -10.54 22.29 -12.28
C PHE A 607 -12.02 22.59 -12.54
N TYR A 608 -12.93 21.67 -12.19
CA TYR A 608 -14.35 21.82 -12.42
C TYR A 608 -15.13 21.68 -11.12
N HIS A 609 -16.19 22.49 -11.00
CA HIS A 609 -17.09 22.39 -9.87
C HIS A 609 -17.75 20.99 -9.82
N PRO A 610 -17.81 20.31 -8.68
CA PRO A 610 -18.37 18.95 -8.57
C PRO A 610 -19.72 18.76 -9.23
N LEU A 611 -20.67 19.70 -9.07
CA LEU A 611 -22.00 19.63 -9.67
C LEU A 611 -21.96 19.61 -11.21
N ASN A 612 -20.93 20.20 -11.85
CA ASN A 612 -20.79 20.11 -13.30
C ASN A 612 -20.38 18.71 -13.73
N ILE A 613 -19.57 18.03 -12.94
CA ILE A 613 -19.15 16.64 -13.15
C ILE A 613 -20.33 15.70 -12.92
N TYR A 614 -21.04 15.81 -11.79
CA TYR A 614 -22.14 14.94 -11.39
C TYR A 614 -23.33 14.90 -12.36
N ARG A 615 -23.45 15.90 -13.22
CA ARG A 615 -24.49 16.00 -14.28
C ARG A 615 -24.12 15.28 -15.57
N LYS A 616 -22.92 14.70 -15.66
CA LYS A 616 -22.39 14.16 -16.91
C LYS A 616 -22.17 12.65 -16.83
N GLN A 617 -22.15 12.01 -18.01
CA GLN A 617 -21.63 10.64 -18.14
C GLN A 617 -20.11 10.72 -18.21
N VAL A 618 -19.49 10.63 -17.07
CA VAL A 618 -18.03 10.61 -16.88
C VAL A 618 -17.69 9.84 -15.61
N ILE A 619 -16.62 9.09 -15.65
CA ILE A 619 -16.19 8.18 -14.58
C ILE A 619 -14.76 8.49 -14.21
N LYS A 620 -14.48 8.66 -12.90
CA LYS A 620 -13.15 8.83 -12.36
C LYS A 620 -12.37 7.52 -12.36
N GLN A 621 -13.03 6.44 -11.96
CA GLN A 621 -12.43 5.12 -11.82
C GLN A 621 -13.46 4.02 -12.07
N ALA A 622 -12.98 2.82 -12.41
CA ALA A 622 -13.80 1.66 -12.66
C ALA A 622 -14.79 1.39 -11.52
N ASP A 623 -16.04 1.15 -11.85
CA ASP A 623 -17.16 0.84 -10.95
C ASP A 623 -17.81 -0.48 -11.39
N VAL A 624 -18.69 -0.46 -12.39
CA VAL A 624 -19.30 -1.68 -12.95
C VAL A 624 -18.24 -2.67 -13.45
N ILE A 625 -17.16 -2.18 -14.07
CA ILE A 625 -16.06 -3.01 -14.56
C ILE A 625 -15.31 -3.67 -13.40
N LEU A 626 -15.15 -2.98 -12.27
CA LEU A 626 -14.59 -3.57 -11.06
C LEU A 626 -15.50 -4.69 -10.51
N ALA A 627 -16.83 -4.47 -10.46
CA ALA A 627 -17.78 -5.52 -10.05
C ALA A 627 -17.67 -6.77 -10.95
N MET A 628 -17.52 -6.56 -12.27
CA MET A 628 -17.39 -7.67 -13.23
C MET A 628 -16.08 -8.44 -13.10
N PHE A 629 -15.04 -7.80 -12.58
CA PHE A 629 -13.81 -8.49 -12.21
C PHE A 629 -14.01 -9.28 -10.90
N LEU A 630 -14.46 -8.64 -9.82
CA LEU A 630 -14.54 -9.24 -8.48
C LEU A 630 -15.53 -10.41 -8.41
N LEU A 631 -16.63 -10.33 -9.16
CA LEU A 631 -17.70 -11.34 -9.23
C LEU A 631 -17.70 -12.06 -10.60
N GLY A 632 -16.51 -12.42 -11.07
CA GLY A 632 -16.22 -12.87 -12.42
C GLY A 632 -17.15 -13.92 -13.00
N ASN A 633 -17.55 -14.92 -12.19
CA ASN A 633 -18.45 -16.02 -12.58
C ASN A 633 -19.92 -15.59 -12.74
N ALA A 634 -20.30 -14.42 -12.23
CA ALA A 634 -21.67 -13.90 -12.37
C ALA A 634 -21.95 -13.29 -13.74
N PHE A 635 -20.92 -13.11 -14.58
CA PHE A 635 -21.04 -12.40 -15.86
C PHE A 635 -20.45 -13.20 -17.02
N SER A 636 -21.20 -13.27 -18.12
CA SER A 636 -20.68 -13.86 -19.36
C SER A 636 -19.59 -13.00 -20.00
N SER A 637 -18.79 -13.58 -20.91
CA SER A 637 -17.77 -12.86 -21.67
C SER A 637 -18.39 -11.75 -22.52
N GLU A 638 -19.60 -11.98 -23.08
CA GLU A 638 -20.35 -11.01 -23.88
C GLU A 638 -20.78 -9.82 -23.00
N ALA A 639 -21.30 -10.08 -21.79
CA ALA A 639 -21.67 -9.01 -20.86
C ALA A 639 -20.45 -8.18 -20.44
N LYS A 640 -19.32 -8.83 -20.13
CA LYS A 640 -18.06 -8.12 -19.83
C LYS A 640 -17.62 -7.25 -20.99
N LYS A 641 -17.67 -7.77 -22.22
CA LYS A 641 -17.29 -7.05 -23.43
C LYS A 641 -18.18 -5.83 -23.68
N SER A 642 -19.51 -6.00 -23.66
CA SER A 642 -20.45 -4.89 -23.91
C SER A 642 -20.28 -3.77 -22.89
N ASN A 643 -20.12 -4.11 -21.61
CA ASN A 643 -19.91 -3.11 -20.56
C ASN A 643 -18.53 -2.45 -20.66
N PHE A 644 -17.46 -3.19 -20.95
CA PHE A 644 -16.14 -2.61 -21.15
C PHE A 644 -16.11 -1.63 -22.31
N GLU A 645 -16.67 -2.01 -23.48
CA GLU A 645 -16.75 -1.13 -24.65
C GLU A 645 -17.56 0.15 -24.40
N PHE A 646 -18.57 0.08 -23.50
CA PHE A 646 -19.38 1.24 -23.13
C PHE A 646 -18.66 2.15 -22.13
N TYR A 647 -18.06 1.61 -21.06
CA TYR A 647 -17.50 2.41 -19.95
C TYR A 647 -16.08 2.92 -20.21
N ASP A 648 -15.26 2.19 -20.96
CA ASP A 648 -13.87 2.56 -21.23
C ASP A 648 -13.71 3.98 -21.83
N PRO A 649 -14.46 4.41 -22.86
CA PRO A 649 -14.36 5.77 -23.38
C PRO A 649 -14.88 6.85 -22.43
N LEU A 650 -15.64 6.50 -21.39
CA LEU A 650 -16.17 7.42 -20.40
C LEU A 650 -15.29 7.56 -19.17
N THR A 651 -14.25 6.71 -19.03
CA THR A 651 -13.36 6.69 -17.88
C THR A 651 -12.18 7.63 -18.11
N THR A 652 -11.98 8.59 -17.18
CA THR A 652 -10.92 9.59 -17.28
C THR A 652 -9.54 9.03 -16.95
N GLY A 653 -9.45 8.00 -16.11
CA GLY A 653 -8.18 7.51 -15.58
C GLY A 653 -7.59 8.42 -14.50
N ASP A 654 -8.38 9.27 -13.87
CA ASP A 654 -7.98 10.19 -12.80
C ASP A 654 -7.64 9.46 -11.48
N SER A 655 -7.93 8.17 -11.42
CA SER A 655 -7.57 7.31 -10.30
C SER A 655 -6.51 6.30 -10.71
N SER A 656 -5.47 6.15 -9.88
CA SER A 656 -4.45 5.11 -10.05
C SER A 656 -4.98 3.67 -9.89
N LEU A 657 -6.23 3.52 -9.43
CA LEU A 657 -6.90 2.24 -9.19
C LEU A 657 -7.54 1.64 -10.43
N SER A 658 -7.85 2.45 -11.46
CA SER A 658 -8.58 1.99 -12.65
C SER A 658 -7.75 1.09 -13.56
N SER A 659 -6.52 1.50 -13.87
CA SER A 659 -5.72 0.89 -14.96
C SER A 659 -5.49 -0.62 -14.77
N CYS A 660 -5.31 -1.10 -13.56
CA CYS A 660 -5.12 -2.54 -13.32
C CYS A 660 -6.41 -3.33 -13.60
N VAL A 661 -7.58 -2.82 -13.22
CA VAL A 661 -8.89 -3.47 -13.43
C VAL A 661 -9.24 -3.45 -14.91
N GLU A 662 -9.04 -2.32 -15.58
CA GLU A 662 -9.24 -2.16 -17.03
C GLU A 662 -8.31 -3.11 -17.81
N ALA A 663 -7.04 -3.27 -17.40
CA ALA A 663 -6.12 -4.23 -18.01
C ALA A 663 -6.61 -5.68 -17.87
N ILE A 664 -7.12 -6.06 -16.69
CA ILE A 664 -7.66 -7.41 -16.43
C ILE A 664 -8.87 -7.69 -17.33
N ILE A 665 -9.83 -6.78 -17.37
CA ILE A 665 -11.06 -6.98 -18.18
C ILE A 665 -10.72 -6.93 -19.66
N ALA A 666 -9.87 -6.01 -20.13
CA ALA A 666 -9.42 -5.96 -21.52
C ALA A 666 -8.79 -7.30 -21.93
N ALA A 667 -7.93 -7.91 -21.10
CA ALA A 667 -7.38 -9.24 -21.35
C ALA A 667 -8.48 -10.32 -21.42
N GLN A 668 -9.47 -10.27 -20.53
CA GLN A 668 -10.58 -11.24 -20.52
C GLN A 668 -11.50 -11.16 -21.75
N VAL A 669 -11.68 -9.96 -22.32
CA VAL A 669 -12.52 -9.76 -23.51
C VAL A 669 -11.73 -9.83 -24.81
N GLY A 670 -10.41 -10.04 -24.75
CA GLY A 670 -9.53 -10.23 -25.90
C GLY A 670 -9.00 -8.94 -26.53
N ASP A 671 -9.15 -7.78 -25.87
CA ASP A 671 -8.52 -6.51 -26.28
C ASP A 671 -7.09 -6.40 -25.77
N THR A 672 -6.17 -7.08 -26.46
CA THR A 672 -4.76 -7.19 -26.05
C THR A 672 -4.05 -5.84 -26.06
N GLU A 673 -4.41 -4.92 -26.96
CA GLU A 673 -3.77 -3.61 -27.06
C GLU A 673 -4.07 -2.76 -25.82
N LYS A 674 -5.33 -2.67 -25.42
CA LYS A 674 -5.73 -1.98 -24.20
C LYS A 674 -5.20 -2.68 -22.94
N ALA A 675 -5.19 -4.01 -22.91
CA ALA A 675 -4.62 -4.76 -21.79
C ALA A 675 -3.14 -4.40 -21.56
N ILE A 676 -2.34 -4.28 -22.62
CA ILE A 676 -0.94 -3.84 -22.55
C ILE A 676 -0.85 -2.37 -22.13
N GLN A 677 -1.63 -1.49 -22.75
CA GLN A 677 -1.60 -0.05 -22.46
C GLN A 677 -1.89 0.24 -20.99
N TYR A 678 -3.01 -0.28 -20.49
CA TYR A 678 -3.41 -0.11 -19.08
C TYR A 678 -2.48 -0.83 -18.11
N GLY A 679 -2.00 -2.01 -18.51
CA GLY A 679 -1.04 -2.78 -17.74
C GLY A 679 0.27 -2.05 -17.53
N LEU A 680 0.81 -1.42 -18.57
CA LEU A 680 2.02 -0.60 -18.46
C LEU A 680 1.80 0.65 -17.60
N ALA A 681 0.62 1.27 -17.67
CA ALA A 681 0.30 2.42 -16.83
C ALA A 681 0.25 2.04 -15.35
N ALA A 682 -0.37 0.93 -14.99
CA ALA A 682 -0.39 0.42 -13.62
C ALA A 682 1.01 0.01 -13.15
N LEU A 683 1.76 -0.73 -13.97
CA LEU A 683 3.10 -1.21 -13.66
C LEU A 683 4.10 -0.08 -13.39
N LEU A 684 4.04 0.98 -14.20
CA LEU A 684 4.99 2.10 -14.17
C LEU A 684 4.45 3.32 -13.43
N MET A 685 3.35 3.21 -12.70
CA MET A 685 2.65 4.32 -12.04
C MET A 685 3.62 5.25 -11.30
N ASP A 686 4.49 4.69 -10.48
CA ASP A 686 5.42 5.45 -9.66
C ASP A 686 6.80 5.64 -10.33
N LEU A 687 7.32 4.63 -11.01
CA LEU A 687 8.63 4.73 -11.66
C LEU A 687 8.66 5.69 -12.87
N ALA A 688 7.53 5.91 -13.52
CA ALA A 688 7.39 6.87 -14.61
C ALA A 688 6.51 8.07 -14.25
N ASP A 689 6.19 8.23 -12.97
CA ASP A 689 5.35 9.31 -12.42
C ASP A 689 4.10 9.60 -13.26
N VAL A 690 3.38 8.51 -13.62
CA VAL A 690 2.20 8.57 -14.51
C VAL A 690 1.14 9.53 -13.97
N GLY A 691 0.97 9.60 -12.66
CA GLY A 691 0.02 10.49 -11.99
C GLY A 691 0.56 11.91 -11.73
N GLY A 692 1.85 12.19 -11.98
CA GLY A 692 2.49 13.49 -11.72
C GLY A 692 2.59 13.86 -10.23
N ASN A 693 2.46 12.89 -9.30
CA ASN A 693 2.37 13.14 -7.86
C ASN A 693 3.12 12.11 -7.00
N VAL A 694 4.10 11.41 -7.57
CA VAL A 694 4.94 10.46 -6.82
C VAL A 694 5.73 11.14 -5.71
N LYS A 695 6.06 12.42 -5.86
CA LYS A 695 6.68 13.24 -4.80
C LYS A 695 5.93 13.18 -3.46
N ASP A 696 4.61 12.96 -3.50
CA ASP A 696 3.73 12.94 -2.33
C ASP A 696 3.61 11.53 -1.69
N GLY A 697 4.30 10.54 -2.24
CA GLY A 697 4.33 9.12 -1.81
C GLY A 697 3.90 8.14 -2.89
N CYS A 698 4.32 6.89 -2.77
CA CYS A 698 4.01 5.79 -3.69
C CYS A 698 2.51 5.41 -3.68
N HIS A 699 2.00 4.91 -4.80
CA HIS A 699 0.61 4.45 -4.94
C HIS A 699 0.48 2.96 -4.62
N ILE A 700 0.41 2.63 -3.32
CA ILE A 700 0.51 1.22 -2.84
C ILE A 700 -0.60 0.32 -3.41
N ALA A 701 -1.82 0.83 -3.54
CA ALA A 701 -2.92 0.07 -4.15
C ALA A 701 -2.68 -0.23 -5.64
N SER A 702 -2.16 0.73 -6.42
CA SER A 702 -1.76 0.49 -7.82
C SER A 702 -0.65 -0.56 -7.93
N MET A 703 0.25 -0.60 -6.97
CA MET A 703 1.28 -1.65 -6.90
C MET A 703 0.67 -3.04 -6.67
N GLY A 704 -0.36 -3.14 -5.80
CA GLY A 704 -1.15 -4.36 -5.64
C GLY A 704 -1.87 -4.75 -6.93
N GLY A 705 -2.44 -3.76 -7.62
CA GLY A 705 -3.04 -3.91 -8.94
C GLY A 705 -2.08 -4.49 -9.99
N THR A 706 -0.78 -4.23 -9.87
CA THR A 706 0.23 -4.85 -10.76
C THR A 706 0.23 -6.38 -10.63
N TRP A 707 0.24 -6.92 -9.41
CA TRP A 707 0.16 -8.37 -9.21
C TRP A 707 -1.17 -8.92 -9.72
N MET A 708 -2.27 -8.23 -9.44
CA MET A 708 -3.60 -8.63 -9.91
C MET A 708 -3.65 -8.72 -11.44
N MET A 709 -3.13 -7.72 -12.14
CA MET A 709 -3.05 -7.72 -13.60
C MET A 709 -2.22 -8.90 -14.13
N LEU A 710 -1.08 -9.19 -13.52
CA LEU A 710 -0.22 -10.30 -13.93
C LEU A 710 -0.87 -11.67 -13.64
N ALA A 711 -1.40 -11.88 -12.43
CA ALA A 711 -1.96 -13.16 -12.03
C ALA A 711 -3.38 -13.40 -12.59
N TYR A 712 -4.33 -12.45 -12.40
CA TYR A 712 -5.71 -12.59 -12.86
C TYR A 712 -5.90 -12.21 -14.33
N GLY A 713 -5.17 -11.21 -14.83
CA GLY A 713 -5.23 -10.77 -16.22
C GLY A 713 -4.50 -11.75 -17.15
N LEU A 714 -3.17 -11.67 -17.17
CA LEU A 714 -2.33 -12.49 -18.06
C LEU A 714 -2.27 -13.96 -17.63
N GLY A 715 -2.19 -14.22 -16.33
CA GLY A 715 -2.17 -15.57 -15.76
C GLY A 715 -3.49 -16.31 -15.84
N GLY A 716 -4.59 -15.58 -16.06
CA GLY A 716 -5.92 -16.15 -16.12
C GLY A 716 -6.39 -16.82 -14.84
N MET A 717 -5.78 -16.49 -13.70
CA MET A 717 -6.16 -17.01 -12.39
C MET A 717 -7.60 -16.64 -12.05
N ARG A 718 -8.35 -17.57 -11.43
CA ARG A 718 -9.71 -17.39 -10.92
C ARG A 718 -9.86 -18.13 -9.61
N ASP A 719 -10.65 -17.56 -8.71
CA ASP A 719 -10.91 -18.11 -7.37
C ASP A 719 -12.33 -17.81 -6.89
N ASP A 720 -13.25 -17.58 -7.81
CA ASP A 720 -14.60 -17.05 -7.54
C ASP A 720 -15.48 -18.03 -6.76
N ASP A 721 -15.32 -19.33 -6.97
CA ASP A 721 -16.09 -20.41 -6.32
C ASP A 721 -15.33 -21.08 -5.15
N GLY A 722 -14.22 -20.49 -4.72
CA GLY A 722 -13.34 -21.07 -3.70
C GLY A 722 -12.48 -22.22 -4.20
N THR A 723 -12.40 -22.43 -5.53
CA THR A 723 -11.48 -23.34 -6.20
C THR A 723 -10.51 -22.55 -7.05
N LEU A 724 -9.23 -22.78 -6.85
CA LEU A 724 -8.21 -22.13 -7.66
C LEU A 724 -8.22 -22.71 -9.08
N SER A 725 -8.45 -21.84 -10.06
CA SER A 725 -8.47 -22.22 -11.47
C SER A 725 -7.68 -21.25 -12.34
N PHE A 726 -7.28 -21.68 -13.54
CA PHE A 726 -6.47 -20.90 -14.47
C PHE A 726 -7.04 -20.98 -15.88
N TRP A 727 -7.24 -19.82 -16.50
CA TRP A 727 -7.73 -19.63 -17.86
C TRP A 727 -6.76 -18.73 -18.65
N PRO A 728 -5.47 -19.12 -18.78
CA PRO A 728 -4.51 -18.27 -19.48
C PRO A 728 -4.90 -18.16 -20.95
N ARG A 729 -4.99 -16.94 -21.43
CA ARG A 729 -5.25 -16.62 -22.84
C ARG A 729 -4.08 -15.84 -23.39
N ARG A 730 -3.71 -16.12 -24.62
CA ARG A 730 -2.64 -15.42 -25.31
C ARG A 730 -3.05 -14.97 -26.71
N ALA A 731 -2.47 -13.86 -27.15
CA ALA A 731 -2.45 -13.54 -28.56
C ALA A 731 -1.46 -14.50 -29.26
N PRO A 732 -1.76 -15.00 -30.46
CA PRO A 732 -0.90 -15.94 -31.21
C PRO A 732 0.55 -15.44 -31.41
N GLU A 733 0.75 -14.15 -31.31
CA GLU A 733 2.04 -13.47 -31.56
C GLU A 733 2.83 -13.14 -30.28
N ASP A 734 2.30 -13.47 -29.11
CA ASP A 734 2.92 -13.14 -27.83
C ASP A 734 3.90 -14.25 -27.40
N ASN A 735 5.17 -13.89 -27.24
CA ASN A 735 6.23 -14.82 -26.84
C ASN A 735 6.59 -14.71 -25.34
N ALA A 736 5.98 -13.79 -24.59
CA ALA A 736 6.33 -13.57 -23.20
C ALA A 736 6.08 -14.82 -22.33
N VAL A 737 6.99 -15.13 -21.42
CA VAL A 737 6.81 -16.19 -20.42
C VAL A 737 6.54 -15.54 -19.07
N LEU A 738 5.44 -15.94 -18.44
CA LEU A 738 5.04 -15.45 -17.12
C LEU A 738 5.14 -16.60 -16.11
N ARG A 739 5.89 -16.37 -15.02
CA ARG A 739 6.01 -17.34 -13.93
C ARG A 739 5.73 -16.66 -12.60
N PHE A 740 4.86 -17.26 -11.79
CA PHE A 740 4.53 -16.73 -10.45
C PHE A 740 4.12 -17.85 -9.49
N PRO A 741 4.51 -17.74 -8.21
CA PRO A 741 4.03 -18.64 -7.16
C PRO A 741 2.73 -18.14 -6.54
N VAL A 742 1.93 -19.07 -6.01
CA VAL A 742 0.78 -18.80 -5.12
C VAL A 742 0.77 -19.80 -3.96
N THR A 743 0.44 -19.31 -2.78
CA THR A 743 0.17 -20.15 -1.61
C THR A 743 -1.35 -20.33 -1.48
N TYR A 744 -1.82 -21.58 -1.55
CA TYR A 744 -3.23 -21.89 -1.45
C TYR A 744 -3.45 -23.07 -0.50
N ARG A 745 -4.26 -22.88 0.55
CA ARG A 745 -4.49 -23.84 1.61
C ARG A 745 -3.21 -24.43 2.21
N GLY A 746 -2.21 -23.56 2.42
CA GLY A 746 -0.92 -23.93 2.98
C GLY A 746 0.02 -24.68 2.02
N GLN A 747 -0.38 -24.89 0.77
CA GLN A 747 0.43 -25.49 -0.28
C GLN A 747 1.02 -24.40 -1.19
N MET A 748 2.24 -24.55 -1.69
CA MET A 748 2.86 -23.61 -2.63
C MET A 748 2.83 -24.21 -4.05
N LEU A 749 2.08 -23.55 -4.92
CA LEU A 749 1.97 -23.84 -6.35
C LEU A 749 2.77 -22.81 -7.13
N GLU A 750 3.56 -23.25 -8.08
CA GLU A 750 4.19 -22.39 -9.07
C GLU A 750 3.53 -22.61 -10.43
N ILE A 751 3.22 -21.53 -11.11
CA ILE A 751 2.59 -21.50 -12.42
C ILE A 751 3.58 -20.88 -13.40
N GLU A 752 3.94 -21.60 -14.47
CA GLU A 752 4.72 -21.05 -15.59
C GLU A 752 3.89 -21.14 -16.87
N ILE A 753 3.56 -19.96 -17.43
CA ILE A 753 2.80 -19.83 -18.66
C ILE A 753 3.75 -19.52 -19.79
N GLY A 754 4.04 -20.53 -20.60
CA GLY A 754 4.85 -20.44 -21.82
C GLY A 754 4.03 -20.04 -23.04
N VAL A 755 4.61 -20.15 -24.23
CA VAL A 755 3.95 -19.81 -25.50
C VAL A 755 2.84 -20.81 -25.84
N GLU A 756 3.12 -22.10 -25.72
CA GLU A 756 2.21 -23.18 -26.12
C GLU A 756 1.59 -23.93 -24.94
N GLN A 757 2.21 -23.85 -23.76
CA GLN A 757 1.84 -24.66 -22.60
C GLN A 757 1.94 -23.90 -21.29
N VAL A 758 1.15 -24.35 -20.34
CA VAL A 758 1.20 -23.95 -18.92
C VAL A 758 1.71 -25.13 -18.11
N GLU A 759 2.70 -24.89 -17.28
CA GLU A 759 3.20 -25.84 -16.29
C GLU A 759 2.74 -25.44 -14.90
N TYR A 760 2.16 -26.39 -14.18
CA TYR A 760 1.78 -26.29 -12.77
C TYR A 760 2.70 -27.17 -11.95
N THR A 761 3.43 -26.59 -10.99
CA THR A 761 4.37 -27.33 -10.15
C THR A 761 4.03 -27.14 -8.68
N LEU A 762 3.70 -28.22 -7.95
CA LEU A 762 3.56 -28.22 -6.50
C LEU A 762 4.95 -28.15 -5.87
N ARG A 763 5.33 -26.99 -5.34
CA ARG A 763 6.65 -26.74 -4.73
C ARG A 763 6.73 -27.15 -3.27
N GLU A 764 5.64 -26.92 -2.52
CA GLU A 764 5.52 -27.27 -1.10
C GLU A 764 4.13 -27.85 -0.82
N GLY A 765 4.10 -28.92 -0.03
CA GLY A 765 2.86 -29.56 0.42
C GLY A 765 2.72 -31.01 -0.04
N GLU A 766 1.61 -31.64 0.35
CA GLU A 766 1.35 -33.06 0.09
C GLU A 766 0.48 -33.27 -1.16
N SER A 767 -0.60 -32.50 -1.31
CA SER A 767 -1.46 -32.57 -2.47
C SER A 767 -2.31 -31.33 -2.66
N LEU A 768 -2.54 -30.94 -3.91
CA LEU A 768 -3.33 -29.78 -4.29
C LEU A 768 -4.22 -30.10 -5.49
N ALA A 769 -5.51 -29.79 -5.37
CA ALA A 769 -6.44 -29.82 -6.49
C ALA A 769 -6.64 -28.39 -7.03
N ILE A 770 -6.49 -28.23 -8.33
CA ILE A 770 -6.72 -26.99 -9.09
C ILE A 770 -7.51 -27.31 -10.34
N ARG A 771 -7.93 -26.28 -11.07
CA ARG A 771 -8.50 -26.47 -12.42
C ARG A 771 -7.68 -25.74 -13.47
N HIS A 772 -7.47 -26.39 -14.61
CA HIS A 772 -7.09 -25.74 -15.85
C HIS A 772 -8.31 -25.61 -16.72
N GLN A 773 -8.83 -24.40 -16.89
CA GLN A 773 -10.17 -24.17 -17.47
C GLN A 773 -11.24 -24.92 -16.67
N ILE A 774 -11.87 -25.95 -17.29
CA ILE A 774 -12.88 -26.80 -16.65
C ILE A 774 -12.30 -28.12 -16.14
N GLU A 775 -11.07 -28.48 -16.53
CA GLU A 775 -10.43 -29.75 -16.19
C GLU A 775 -9.83 -29.68 -14.78
N GLU A 776 -10.19 -30.65 -13.94
CA GLU A 776 -9.59 -30.79 -12.61
C GLU A 776 -8.22 -31.47 -12.72
N ILE A 777 -7.22 -30.88 -12.07
CA ILE A 777 -5.84 -31.35 -11.97
C ILE A 777 -5.54 -31.61 -10.50
N ARG A 778 -5.07 -32.80 -10.19
CA ARG A 778 -4.59 -33.12 -8.84
C ARG A 778 -3.07 -33.32 -8.87
N LEU A 779 -2.37 -32.41 -8.20
CA LEU A 779 -0.93 -32.49 -7.97
C LEU A 779 -0.69 -33.18 -6.63
N THR A 780 0.36 -34.01 -6.56
CA THR A 780 0.79 -34.64 -5.30
C THR A 780 2.30 -34.56 -5.18
N ARG A 781 2.84 -34.85 -4.00
CA ARG A 781 4.28 -34.87 -3.78
C ARG A 781 5.01 -35.87 -4.71
N GLU A 782 4.35 -36.97 -5.07
CA GLU A 782 4.89 -38.00 -5.98
C GLU A 782 4.78 -37.56 -7.45
N ASN A 783 3.70 -36.85 -7.80
CA ASN A 783 3.44 -36.30 -9.14
C ASN A 783 3.23 -34.78 -9.04
N PRO A 784 4.31 -34.00 -8.83
CA PRO A 784 4.19 -32.58 -8.52
C PRO A 784 3.96 -31.68 -9.73
N VAL A 785 4.08 -32.20 -10.95
CA VAL A 785 4.03 -31.41 -12.19
C VAL A 785 2.86 -31.84 -13.08
N ALA A 786 2.13 -30.87 -13.61
CA ALA A 786 1.16 -31.06 -14.67
C ALA A 786 1.34 -30.00 -15.76
N VAL A 787 1.23 -30.42 -17.03
CA VAL A 787 1.37 -29.53 -18.20
C VAL A 787 0.05 -29.55 -18.98
N ARG A 788 -0.40 -28.35 -19.43
CA ARG A 788 -1.61 -28.17 -20.23
C ARG A 788 -1.38 -27.17 -21.36
N PRO A 789 -2.11 -27.27 -22.48
CA PRO A 789 -1.99 -26.30 -23.57
C PRO A 789 -2.53 -24.92 -23.15
N VAL A 790 -1.95 -23.86 -23.68
CA VAL A 790 -2.51 -22.48 -23.56
C VAL A 790 -3.62 -22.34 -24.60
N SER A 791 -4.70 -21.62 -24.23
CA SER A 791 -5.77 -21.23 -25.16
C SER A 791 -5.38 -19.98 -25.95
N PHE A 792 -5.66 -19.97 -27.24
CA PHE A 792 -5.48 -18.82 -28.14
C PHE A 792 -6.79 -18.08 -28.37
#